data_a31989d7a038bd595b33e9b2550b0c7a
#
_entry.id   a31989d7a038bd595b33e9b2550b0c7a
#
_cell.length_a   1.000
_cell.length_b   1.000
_cell.length_c   1.000
_cell.angle_alpha   90.00
_cell.angle_beta   90.00
_cell.angle_gamma   90.00
#
_symmetry.space_group_name_H-M   'P 1'
#
loop_
_entity.id
_entity.type
_entity.pdbx_description
1 polymer ?
#
loop_
_entity_poly.entity_id
_entity_poly.type
_entity_poly.pdbx_seq_one_letter_code
_entity_poly.pdbx_strand_id
1 'polypeptide(L)'
;MEYNFREIEKKWQQYWRDQHTYQSEINTGKPKYYVLDMFPYPSGAGLHVGHPLGYIASDIFARYKRLNGFNVLHPMGYDAYGLPAEQYAIQTGQHPEVTTVKNIARYREQLEKIGFCYDWKREVRTCDPKYYKWTQWAFIKMFKSYYNTALDKARPIEELVAYFEKNGSEGCNAATNGNNDFTAEQWNAMSKVEKEKTLMDYRIAYRGNTMVNWCPKLGTVLANDEVSEGVSLRGGYPVVQKMMSQWCLRVSAYAGRLLRDLDNLEWTDSIKETQRNWIGFSEGAEMQFPLVGSDEKMLIFTTRADTIFGVTFMVLAPESEYVEKVTTAEQKAAVEAYLDEVKHKTERERMIEKKVSGVFSGSYAINPVTGKNIPIYISDYVLAGYGTGAIMAVPAHDSRDYAFAKHFGLDIIPLIEGADVSEQSFDAKEGIVINSNNEKLQLNGLQVKDAIAKTKKFIEEEGIGKVKVNYRLRDAIFSRQRYWGEPFPVYYDADGQPQTIDESELPLQLPEVDKFLPTESGEPPLGRAKNWVASNGQPLELCTMPGFAGSSAYYLRYMDPHNNDALVGKEANEYWRQVDLYVGGTEHATGHLIYSRFWNKFLYDYGYVCEPEPYKKLFNQGMIQGRSNFVYRIKDTNTFVSLNLKDEYDVTPIHVDVNIVSNDVLDIDKFRAWRPEFENAEFILEKGKYICGWAIEKMSKSMFNVVNPDVIVERYGADTLRLYEMFLGPVEASKPWDTNGIDGVNRFLKKLWNMVFDGDAVRLTDEKPTADNLKSLHKLIKKVTADVEVLSYNTSVAAFMICANELYSQKCVSKAIFNDLIVVLAPFAPHICEELWHVLGHEGTVCDAQWPAFNEEYLKESNVKYTVMFNGKPRFNIEVAVGTDKAEVERLALTDKAAEKWLAGKTPKKVIVVPNKIVNVVV
;
A
#
# COMPACT_ATOMS: atom_id res chain seq x y z
N MET A 1 42.27 -5.89 -18.43
CA MET A 1 41.38 -6.75 -17.61
C MET A 1 39.96 -6.58 -18.12
N GLU A 2 39.28 -7.69 -18.43
CA GLU A 2 37.90 -7.65 -18.87
C GLU A 2 36.95 -7.45 -17.64
N TYR A 3 35.87 -6.74 -17.82
CA TYR A 3 34.86 -6.58 -16.77
C TYR A 3 34.13 -7.91 -16.53
N ASN A 4 34.57 -8.66 -15.54
CA ASN A 4 33.96 -9.93 -15.13
C ASN A 4 33.03 -9.71 -13.91
N PHE A 5 31.82 -9.24 -14.17
CA PHE A 5 30.85 -8.96 -13.10
C PHE A 5 30.54 -10.19 -12.24
N ARG A 6 30.55 -11.42 -12.79
CA ARG A 6 30.23 -12.62 -12.02
C ARG A 6 31.21 -12.88 -10.88
N GLU A 7 32.50 -12.69 -11.14
CA GLU A 7 33.53 -12.82 -10.13
C GLU A 7 33.51 -11.64 -9.14
N ILE A 8 33.35 -10.43 -9.64
CA ILE A 8 33.30 -9.20 -8.84
C ILE A 8 32.14 -9.25 -7.86
N GLU A 9 30.93 -9.56 -8.33
CA GLU A 9 29.73 -9.61 -7.50
C GLU A 9 29.84 -10.69 -6.42
N LYS A 10 30.28 -11.91 -6.80
CA LYS A 10 30.50 -13.01 -5.84
C LYS A 10 31.54 -12.67 -4.76
N LYS A 11 32.66 -12.06 -5.17
CA LYS A 11 33.73 -11.63 -4.27
C LYS A 11 33.23 -10.65 -3.23
N TRP A 12 32.51 -9.59 -3.65
CA TRP A 12 32.09 -8.52 -2.75
C TRP A 12 30.89 -8.90 -1.90
N GLN A 13 29.97 -9.69 -2.41
CA GLN A 13 28.89 -10.26 -1.59
C GLN A 13 29.45 -11.14 -0.47
N GLN A 14 30.49 -11.93 -0.75
CA GLN A 14 31.18 -12.70 0.28
C GLN A 14 31.90 -11.80 1.29
N TYR A 15 32.62 -10.79 0.82
CA TYR A 15 33.29 -9.81 1.66
C TYR A 15 32.33 -9.12 2.63
N TRP A 16 31.19 -8.62 2.13
CA TRP A 16 30.20 -7.95 2.98
C TRP A 16 29.60 -8.87 4.05
N ARG A 17 29.40 -10.15 3.73
CA ARG A 17 28.97 -11.14 4.72
C ARG A 17 30.03 -11.37 5.80
N ASP A 18 31.27 -11.61 5.40
CA ASP A 18 32.37 -11.95 6.30
C ASP A 18 32.74 -10.78 7.21
N GLN A 19 32.66 -9.56 6.70
CA GLN A 19 32.96 -8.34 7.45
C GLN A 19 31.73 -7.79 8.20
N HIS A 20 30.55 -8.39 8.08
CA HIS A 20 29.30 -7.89 8.66
C HIS A 20 29.05 -6.43 8.30
N THR A 21 29.34 -6.03 7.06
CA THR A 21 29.39 -4.63 6.58
C THR A 21 28.10 -3.87 6.84
N TYR A 22 26.95 -4.53 6.77
CA TYR A 22 25.63 -3.89 6.91
C TYR A 22 24.99 -4.07 8.28
N GLN A 23 25.69 -4.73 9.21
CA GLN A 23 25.19 -4.89 10.57
C GLN A 23 25.17 -3.52 11.26
N SER A 24 24.02 -3.18 11.85
CA SER A 24 23.82 -1.93 12.59
C SER A 24 23.61 -2.22 14.08
N GLU A 25 24.26 -1.39 14.90
CA GLU A 25 24.11 -1.39 16.35
C GLU A 25 23.77 0.03 16.82
N ILE A 26 23.27 0.15 18.03
CA ILE A 26 23.04 1.46 18.64
C ILE A 26 24.36 2.23 18.70
N ASN A 27 24.39 3.43 18.15
CA ASN A 27 25.55 4.31 18.16
C ASN A 27 25.11 5.76 18.40
N THR A 28 25.16 6.19 19.64
CA THR A 28 24.75 7.54 20.05
C THR A 28 25.67 8.66 19.53
N GLY A 29 26.86 8.30 19.00
CA GLY A 29 27.78 9.24 18.36
C GLY A 29 27.42 9.60 16.91
N LYS A 30 26.43 8.92 16.33
CA LYS A 30 25.94 9.18 14.98
C LYS A 30 24.43 9.37 14.97
N PRO A 31 23.91 10.28 14.11
CA PRO A 31 22.47 10.36 13.89
C PRO A 31 21.97 9.05 13.25
N LYS A 32 20.81 8.58 13.70
CA LYS A 32 20.18 7.37 13.16
C LYS A 32 19.42 7.68 11.87
N TYR A 33 19.32 6.68 11.02
CA TYR A 33 18.37 6.67 9.92
C TYR A 33 17.79 5.27 9.74
N TYR A 34 16.46 5.13 9.83
CA TYR A 34 15.78 3.86 9.70
C TYR A 34 15.04 3.81 8.35
N VAL A 35 15.56 3.01 7.43
CA VAL A 35 14.95 2.73 6.13
C VAL A 35 14.29 1.37 6.20
N LEU A 36 13.03 1.27 5.80
CA LEU A 36 12.27 0.03 5.84
C LEU A 36 11.51 -0.19 4.53
N ASP A 37 11.64 -1.40 4.00
CA ASP A 37 10.79 -1.91 2.92
C ASP A 37 9.61 -2.69 3.49
N MET A 38 8.46 -2.65 2.82
CA MET A 38 7.41 -3.61 3.09
C MET A 38 7.92 -5.00 2.74
N PHE A 39 8.03 -5.87 3.74
CA PHE A 39 8.62 -7.18 3.58
C PHE A 39 7.77 -8.11 2.70
N PRO A 40 8.39 -9.01 1.93
CA PRO A 40 7.67 -9.86 1.01
C PRO A 40 6.96 -11.02 1.71
N TYR A 41 5.89 -11.51 1.06
CA TYR A 41 5.33 -12.83 1.31
C TYR A 41 6.09 -13.86 0.46
N PRO A 42 6.77 -14.87 1.05
CA PRO A 42 7.62 -15.80 0.32
C PRO A 42 6.80 -16.84 -0.45
N SER A 43 6.43 -16.54 -1.67
CA SER A 43 5.70 -17.45 -2.57
C SER A 43 6.65 -18.39 -3.33
N GLY A 44 6.17 -19.58 -3.74
CA GLY A 44 6.99 -20.70 -4.26
C GLY A 44 7.84 -20.45 -5.51
N ALA A 45 7.59 -19.37 -6.27
CA ALA A 45 8.36 -19.08 -7.47
C ALA A 45 9.55 -18.13 -7.27
N GLY A 46 9.71 -17.59 -6.07
CA GLY A 46 10.68 -16.52 -5.84
C GLY A 46 10.19 -15.16 -6.36
N LEU A 47 11.13 -14.23 -6.44
CA LEU A 47 10.91 -12.88 -6.94
C LEU A 47 10.79 -12.85 -8.46
N HIS A 48 10.00 -11.92 -8.99
CA HIS A 48 10.11 -11.44 -10.37
C HIS A 48 10.70 -10.03 -10.40
N VAL A 49 11.13 -9.54 -11.57
CA VAL A 49 11.80 -8.24 -11.73
C VAL A 49 11.00 -7.03 -11.23
N GLY A 50 9.70 -7.18 -10.98
CA GLY A 50 8.90 -6.10 -10.40
C GLY A 50 9.07 -5.91 -8.90
N HIS A 51 9.50 -6.95 -8.16
CA HIS A 51 9.69 -6.86 -6.71
C HIS A 51 10.88 -5.97 -6.31
N PRO A 52 12.06 -6.06 -6.97
CA PRO A 52 13.22 -5.30 -6.57
C PRO A 52 13.10 -3.78 -6.76
N LEU A 53 12.14 -3.28 -7.53
CA LEU A 53 12.01 -1.86 -7.82
C LEU A 53 12.04 -0.98 -6.55
N GLY A 54 11.16 -1.27 -5.59
CA GLY A 54 11.12 -0.56 -4.30
C GLY A 54 12.36 -0.83 -3.46
N TYR A 55 12.84 -2.07 -3.46
CA TYR A 55 14.01 -2.49 -2.67
C TYR A 55 15.30 -1.85 -3.17
N ILE A 56 15.47 -1.69 -4.48
CA ILE A 56 16.62 -0.97 -5.04
C ILE A 56 16.53 0.51 -4.68
N ALA A 57 15.34 1.10 -4.76
CA ALA A 57 15.14 2.50 -4.42
C ALA A 57 15.49 2.81 -2.96
N SER A 58 15.03 1.98 -2.02
CA SER A 58 15.35 2.09 -0.59
C SER A 58 16.82 1.83 -0.30
N ASP A 59 17.41 0.83 -0.97
CA ASP A 59 18.81 0.46 -0.81
C ASP A 59 19.77 1.59 -1.24
N ILE A 60 19.48 2.24 -2.35
CA ILE A 60 20.22 3.43 -2.81
C ILE A 60 20.16 4.52 -1.74
N PHE A 61 18.98 4.78 -1.21
CA PHE A 61 18.78 5.80 -0.18
C PHE A 61 19.51 5.46 1.13
N ALA A 62 19.44 4.19 1.55
CA ALA A 62 20.14 3.70 2.74
C ALA A 62 21.66 3.88 2.62
N ARG A 63 22.24 3.49 1.47
CA ARG A 63 23.68 3.67 1.18
C ARG A 63 24.07 5.13 1.14
N TYR A 64 23.27 5.98 0.52
CA TYR A 64 23.47 7.41 0.48
C TYR A 64 23.49 8.04 1.88
N LYS A 65 22.55 7.69 2.76
CA LYS A 65 22.53 8.18 4.15
C LYS A 65 23.77 7.72 4.94
N ARG A 66 24.22 6.48 4.75
CA ARG A 66 25.44 5.97 5.36
C ARG A 66 26.66 6.79 4.93
N LEU A 67 26.81 7.08 3.63
CA LEU A 67 27.87 7.92 3.07
C LEU A 67 27.80 9.37 3.59
N ASN A 68 26.65 9.81 4.08
CA ASN A 68 26.48 11.11 4.75
C ASN A 68 26.62 11.05 6.28
N GLY A 69 27.19 9.98 6.82
CA GLY A 69 27.55 9.86 8.23
C GLY A 69 26.43 9.36 9.16
N PHE A 70 25.30 8.94 8.63
CA PHE A 70 24.23 8.35 9.45
C PHE A 70 24.55 6.90 9.84
N ASN A 71 24.07 6.51 11.02
CA ASN A 71 23.95 5.10 11.40
C ASN A 71 22.63 4.57 10.86
N VAL A 72 22.70 3.72 9.83
CA VAL A 72 21.53 3.29 9.08
C VAL A 72 21.07 1.90 9.52
N LEU A 73 19.80 1.77 9.87
CA LEU A 73 19.11 0.51 10.03
C LEU A 73 18.31 0.21 8.75
N HIS A 74 18.68 -0.86 8.05
CA HIS A 74 17.97 -1.35 6.85
C HIS A 74 17.74 -2.86 6.96
N PRO A 75 16.71 -3.30 7.66
CA PRO A 75 16.43 -4.72 7.88
C PRO A 75 15.58 -5.32 6.78
N MET A 76 15.52 -6.66 6.75
CA MET A 76 14.62 -7.42 5.89
C MET A 76 14.13 -8.66 6.63
N GLY A 77 12.95 -9.13 6.27
CA GLY A 77 12.32 -10.33 6.79
C GLY A 77 11.20 -10.82 5.88
N TYR A 78 10.30 -11.63 6.44
CA TYR A 78 9.27 -12.28 5.65
C TYR A 78 7.94 -12.31 6.38
N ASP A 79 6.88 -11.91 5.67
CA ASP A 79 5.51 -12.18 6.07
C ASP A 79 5.18 -13.61 5.64
N ALA A 80 5.12 -14.53 6.60
CA ALA A 80 5.22 -15.95 6.32
C ALA A 80 3.99 -16.78 6.72
N TYR A 81 2.97 -16.14 7.30
CA TYR A 81 1.68 -16.76 7.58
C TYR A 81 0.66 -16.45 6.47
N GLY A 82 -0.37 -17.27 6.34
CA GLY A 82 -1.53 -17.00 5.50
C GLY A 82 -1.91 -18.11 4.54
N LEU A 83 -2.97 -17.85 3.79
CA LEU A 83 -3.67 -18.79 2.93
C LEU A 83 -2.81 -19.46 1.83
N PRO A 84 -1.84 -18.78 1.18
CA PRO A 84 -1.11 -19.40 0.08
C PRO A 84 -0.33 -20.66 0.47
N ALA A 85 0.37 -20.60 1.61
CA ALA A 85 1.13 -21.76 2.11
C ALA A 85 0.20 -22.88 2.59
N GLU A 86 -0.91 -22.53 3.23
CA GLU A 86 -1.90 -23.51 3.68
C GLU A 86 -2.59 -24.22 2.53
N GLN A 87 -2.98 -23.52 1.48
CA GLN A 87 -3.58 -24.15 0.29
C GLN A 87 -2.63 -25.11 -0.40
N TYR A 88 -1.35 -24.76 -0.50
CA TYR A 88 -0.35 -25.69 -1.01
C TYR A 88 -0.19 -26.92 -0.11
N ALA A 89 -0.23 -26.73 1.20
CA ALA A 89 -0.21 -27.81 2.18
C ALA A 89 -1.43 -28.75 2.03
N ILE A 90 -2.62 -28.20 1.84
CA ILE A 90 -3.84 -28.97 1.58
C ILE A 90 -3.71 -29.82 0.32
N GLN A 91 -3.15 -29.27 -0.76
CA GLN A 91 -2.99 -29.96 -2.04
C GLN A 91 -1.94 -31.07 -2.00
N THR A 92 -0.85 -30.86 -1.25
CA THR A 92 0.33 -31.73 -1.26
C THR A 92 0.42 -32.65 -0.05
N GLY A 93 -0.31 -32.38 1.01
CA GLY A 93 -0.20 -33.04 2.31
C GLY A 93 1.06 -32.66 3.09
N GLN A 94 1.88 -31.73 2.58
CA GLN A 94 3.09 -31.27 3.23
C GLN A 94 2.79 -30.17 4.24
N HIS A 95 3.47 -30.19 5.40
CA HIS A 95 3.31 -29.15 6.42
C HIS A 95 3.66 -27.75 5.85
N PRO A 96 2.86 -26.69 6.11
CA PRO A 96 3.08 -25.35 5.55
C PRO A 96 4.47 -24.79 5.85
N GLU A 97 5.01 -25.07 7.02
CA GLU A 97 6.33 -24.62 7.45
C GLU A 97 7.46 -25.08 6.51
N VAL A 98 7.41 -26.34 6.05
CA VAL A 98 8.44 -26.89 5.15
C VAL A 98 8.54 -26.08 3.86
N THR A 99 7.41 -25.80 3.24
CA THR A 99 7.33 -24.98 2.03
C THR A 99 7.75 -23.54 2.30
N THR A 100 7.30 -22.99 3.41
CA THR A 100 7.63 -21.61 3.82
C THR A 100 9.12 -21.42 4.02
N VAL A 101 9.79 -22.32 4.74
CA VAL A 101 11.25 -22.29 4.95
C VAL A 101 12.01 -22.37 3.63
N LYS A 102 11.59 -23.26 2.73
CA LYS A 102 12.18 -23.38 1.40
C LYS A 102 12.04 -22.11 0.57
N ASN A 103 10.86 -21.50 0.60
CA ASN A 103 10.59 -20.28 -0.12
C ASN A 103 11.36 -19.08 0.45
N ILE A 104 11.47 -18.97 1.76
CA ILE A 104 12.30 -17.97 2.43
C ILE A 104 13.78 -18.10 1.99
N ALA A 105 14.33 -19.31 1.99
CA ALA A 105 15.69 -19.54 1.53
C ALA A 105 15.91 -19.07 0.08
N ARG A 106 14.93 -19.33 -0.77
CA ARG A 106 14.95 -18.88 -2.18
C ARG A 106 14.92 -17.36 -2.30
N TYR A 107 14.02 -16.69 -1.59
CA TYR A 107 13.94 -15.22 -1.56
C TYR A 107 15.24 -14.61 -1.03
N ARG A 108 15.78 -15.18 0.05
CA ARG A 108 17.05 -14.74 0.64
C ARG A 108 18.19 -14.80 -0.36
N GLU A 109 18.33 -15.92 -1.07
CA GLU A 109 19.34 -16.11 -2.11
C GLU A 109 19.23 -15.04 -3.21
N GLN A 110 18.02 -14.78 -3.70
CA GLN A 110 17.79 -13.78 -4.75
C GLN A 110 18.11 -12.36 -4.28
N LEU A 111 17.69 -11.99 -3.06
CA LEU A 111 17.98 -10.68 -2.49
C LEU A 111 19.50 -10.47 -2.27
N GLU A 112 20.20 -11.50 -1.79
CA GLU A 112 21.66 -11.44 -1.62
C GLU A 112 22.39 -11.28 -2.96
N LYS A 113 21.96 -11.98 -4.01
CA LYS A 113 22.53 -11.86 -5.36
C LYS A 113 22.35 -10.47 -5.98
N ILE A 114 21.28 -9.74 -5.63
CA ILE A 114 21.06 -8.36 -6.08
C ILE A 114 21.97 -7.37 -5.31
N GLY A 115 22.53 -7.79 -4.18
CA GLY A 115 23.53 -7.04 -3.43
C GLY A 115 22.94 -5.93 -2.56
N PHE A 116 21.80 -6.16 -1.93
CA PHE A 116 21.19 -5.23 -0.99
C PHE A 116 22.00 -5.08 0.31
N CYS A 117 21.93 -3.88 0.92
CA CYS A 117 22.59 -3.58 2.18
C CYS A 117 21.74 -3.92 3.42
N TYR A 118 21.02 -5.05 3.37
CA TYR A 118 20.21 -5.48 4.49
C TYR A 118 21.03 -6.00 5.66
N ASP A 119 20.64 -5.60 6.87
CA ASP A 119 21.13 -6.20 8.12
C ASP A 119 20.42 -7.53 8.38
N TRP A 120 20.96 -8.60 7.83
CA TRP A 120 20.39 -9.93 7.95
C TRP A 120 20.41 -10.53 9.36
N LYS A 121 21.20 -9.98 10.27
CA LYS A 121 21.17 -10.37 11.68
C LYS A 121 19.84 -10.03 12.35
N ARG A 122 19.11 -9.08 11.77
CA ARG A 122 17.81 -8.62 12.24
C ARG A 122 16.63 -9.23 11.47
N GLU A 123 16.87 -10.29 10.68
CA GLU A 123 15.80 -10.98 9.97
C GLU A 123 14.71 -11.45 10.92
N VAL A 124 13.44 -11.17 10.55
CA VAL A 124 12.27 -11.68 11.25
C VAL A 124 11.40 -12.48 10.30
N ARG A 125 10.65 -13.43 10.85
CA ARG A 125 9.66 -14.25 10.14
C ARG A 125 8.40 -14.26 10.97
N THR A 126 7.28 -13.85 10.42
CA THR A 126 6.03 -13.75 11.19
C THR A 126 5.55 -15.12 11.71
N CYS A 127 5.96 -16.22 11.08
CA CYS A 127 5.67 -17.59 11.52
C CYS A 127 6.64 -18.15 12.59
N ASP A 128 7.69 -17.40 12.96
CA ASP A 128 8.59 -17.82 14.02
C ASP A 128 7.95 -17.62 15.41
N PRO A 129 7.89 -18.65 16.27
CA PRO A 129 7.35 -18.52 17.63
C PRO A 129 7.97 -17.39 18.46
N LYS A 130 9.27 -17.12 18.26
CA LYS A 130 9.96 -16.00 18.94
C LYS A 130 9.46 -14.64 18.47
N TYR A 131 8.94 -14.57 17.24
CA TYR A 131 8.35 -13.38 16.68
C TYR A 131 6.89 -13.24 17.09
N TYR A 132 6.04 -14.22 16.79
CA TYR A 132 4.61 -14.08 17.02
C TYR A 132 4.19 -14.15 18.52
N LYS A 133 5.10 -14.58 19.42
CA LYS A 133 4.95 -14.36 20.86
C LYS A 133 4.47 -12.93 21.16
N TRP A 134 5.05 -11.94 20.46
CA TRP A 134 4.75 -10.53 20.68
C TRP A 134 3.44 -10.07 20.02
N THR A 135 3.04 -10.70 18.95
CA THR A 135 1.69 -10.53 18.39
C THR A 135 0.62 -11.05 19.37
N GLN A 136 0.85 -12.22 19.94
CA GLN A 136 -0.02 -12.80 20.97
C GLN A 136 -0.05 -11.95 22.24
N TRP A 137 1.09 -11.46 22.69
CA TRP A 137 1.20 -10.57 23.84
C TRP A 137 0.39 -9.27 23.62
N ALA A 138 0.51 -8.65 22.46
CA ALA A 138 -0.25 -7.45 22.12
C ALA A 138 -1.76 -7.72 22.12
N PHE A 139 -2.20 -8.87 21.61
CA PHE A 139 -3.59 -9.27 21.68
C PHE A 139 -4.09 -9.40 23.13
N ILE A 140 -3.31 -10.02 24.02
CA ILE A 140 -3.65 -10.11 25.46
C ILE A 140 -3.81 -8.71 26.06
N LYS A 141 -2.90 -7.79 25.75
CA LYS A 141 -2.99 -6.39 26.20
C LYS A 141 -4.25 -5.70 25.69
N MET A 142 -4.58 -5.88 24.41
CA MET A 142 -5.80 -5.32 23.81
C MET A 142 -7.08 -5.92 24.42
N PHE A 143 -7.09 -7.23 24.72
CA PHE A 143 -8.20 -7.89 25.40
C PHE A 143 -8.43 -7.34 26.81
N LYS A 144 -7.35 -7.03 27.52
CA LYS A 144 -7.37 -6.46 28.88
C LYS A 144 -7.53 -4.94 28.91
N SER A 145 -7.93 -4.33 27.80
CA SER A 145 -8.02 -2.88 27.64
C SER A 145 -9.38 -2.44 27.11
N TYR A 146 -9.79 -1.22 27.48
CA TYR A 146 -10.87 -0.46 26.86
C TYR A 146 -10.34 0.86 26.33
N TYR A 147 -11.11 1.53 25.48
CA TYR A 147 -10.74 2.85 24.99
C TYR A 147 -11.51 3.93 25.77
N ASN A 148 -10.79 4.78 26.50
CA ASN A 148 -11.37 5.91 27.21
C ASN A 148 -11.50 7.10 26.27
N THR A 149 -12.74 7.48 25.94
CA THR A 149 -13.06 8.52 24.98
C THR A 149 -12.75 9.94 25.46
N ALA A 150 -12.78 10.16 26.79
CA ALA A 150 -12.43 11.45 27.39
C ALA A 150 -10.92 11.67 27.44
N LEU A 151 -10.13 10.62 27.70
CA LEU A 151 -8.67 10.66 27.70
C LEU A 151 -8.08 10.44 26.30
N ASP A 152 -8.91 10.06 25.35
CA ASP A 152 -8.54 9.75 23.96
C ASP A 152 -7.40 8.72 23.86
N LYS A 153 -7.46 7.65 24.66
CA LYS A 153 -6.47 6.56 24.71
C LYS A 153 -6.99 5.27 25.34
N ALA A 154 -6.28 4.19 25.09
CA ALA A 154 -6.52 2.91 25.76
C ALA A 154 -6.16 2.97 27.25
N ARG A 155 -6.95 2.26 28.06
CA ARG A 155 -6.75 2.10 29.49
C ARG A 155 -7.05 0.67 29.93
N PRO A 156 -6.48 0.22 31.08
CA PRO A 156 -6.77 -1.11 31.62
C PRO A 156 -8.26 -1.30 31.89
N ILE A 157 -8.79 -2.48 31.56
CA ILE A 157 -10.22 -2.79 31.72
C ILE A 157 -10.68 -2.75 33.19
N GLU A 158 -9.77 -2.97 34.13
CA GLU A 158 -10.02 -2.91 35.56
C GLU A 158 -10.47 -1.51 36.03
N GLU A 159 -10.01 -0.46 35.35
CA GLU A 159 -10.48 0.92 35.63
C GLU A 159 -11.95 1.09 35.26
N LEU A 160 -12.39 0.45 34.17
CA LEU A 160 -13.78 0.46 33.76
C LEU A 160 -14.66 -0.35 34.72
N VAL A 161 -14.18 -1.50 35.16
CA VAL A 161 -14.86 -2.34 36.19
C VAL A 161 -15.06 -1.52 37.46
N ALA A 162 -14.03 -0.86 37.97
CA ALA A 162 -14.11 0.00 39.14
C ALA A 162 -15.07 1.18 38.96
N TYR A 163 -15.19 1.72 37.76
CA TYR A 163 -16.17 2.75 37.42
C TYR A 163 -17.61 2.19 37.51
N PHE A 164 -17.87 1.03 36.92
CA PHE A 164 -19.19 0.40 36.92
C PHE A 164 -19.66 0.00 38.32
N GLU A 165 -18.73 -0.43 39.16
CA GLU A 165 -19.03 -0.77 40.56
C GLU A 165 -19.60 0.42 41.36
N LYS A 166 -19.19 1.63 41.03
CA LYS A 166 -19.58 2.88 41.71
C LYS A 166 -20.72 3.63 41.01
N ASN A 167 -20.75 3.65 39.70
CA ASN A 167 -21.58 4.55 38.94
C ASN A 167 -22.56 3.86 37.97
N GLY A 168 -22.38 2.53 37.76
CA GLY A 168 -23.04 1.88 36.64
C GLY A 168 -22.52 2.36 35.29
N SER A 169 -23.35 2.31 34.28
CA SER A 169 -23.01 2.77 32.90
C SER A 169 -23.20 4.26 32.69
N GLU A 170 -23.90 4.97 33.57
CA GLU A 170 -24.20 6.39 33.43
C GLU A 170 -22.91 7.23 33.41
N GLY A 171 -22.79 8.13 32.41
CA GLY A 171 -21.61 9.01 32.25
C GLY A 171 -20.31 8.30 31.92
N CYS A 172 -20.35 7.03 31.52
CA CYS A 172 -19.18 6.25 31.15
C CYS A 172 -18.51 6.79 29.87
N ASN A 173 -17.25 7.15 29.97
CA ASN A 173 -16.44 7.62 28.83
C ASN A 173 -15.67 6.44 28.20
N ALA A 174 -16.38 5.45 27.70
CA ALA A 174 -15.78 4.27 27.07
C ALA A 174 -16.39 4.02 25.69
N ALA A 175 -15.55 3.72 24.71
CA ALA A 175 -16.01 3.27 23.40
C ALA A 175 -16.67 1.88 23.54
N THR A 176 -17.84 1.71 22.96
CA THR A 176 -18.64 0.48 23.07
C THR A 176 -19.43 0.21 21.80
N ASN A 177 -19.74 -1.08 21.56
CA ASN A 177 -20.70 -1.52 20.54
C ASN A 177 -22.09 -1.80 21.15
N GLY A 178 -22.18 -1.87 22.50
CA GLY A 178 -23.41 -2.23 23.20
C GLY A 178 -24.23 -1.00 23.61
N ASN A 179 -25.52 -1.22 23.77
CA ASN A 179 -26.44 -0.30 24.43
C ASN A 179 -26.62 -0.75 25.88
N ASN A 180 -25.55 -0.63 26.66
CA ASN A 180 -25.54 -1.05 28.05
C ASN A 180 -26.05 0.08 28.94
N ASP A 181 -27.17 -0.14 29.59
CA ASP A 181 -27.77 0.76 30.57
C ASP A 181 -28.05 0.00 31.86
N PHE A 182 -27.24 0.28 32.90
CA PHE A 182 -27.33 -0.38 34.20
C PHE A 182 -26.83 0.52 35.33
N THR A 183 -27.47 0.39 36.51
CA THR A 183 -27.01 1.06 37.73
C THR A 183 -25.82 0.32 38.36
N ALA A 184 -25.18 0.95 39.37
CA ALA A 184 -24.13 0.31 40.13
C ALA A 184 -24.65 -0.93 40.89
N GLU A 185 -25.88 -0.86 41.44
CA GLU A 185 -26.49 -2.02 42.09
C GLU A 185 -26.76 -3.17 41.14
N GLN A 186 -27.24 -2.84 39.93
CA GLN A 186 -27.46 -3.85 38.88
C GLN A 186 -26.15 -4.52 38.48
N TRP A 187 -25.09 -3.71 38.21
CA TRP A 187 -23.77 -4.24 37.92
C TRP A 187 -23.25 -5.18 39.02
N ASN A 188 -23.33 -4.73 40.28
CA ASN A 188 -22.83 -5.52 41.40
C ASN A 188 -23.62 -6.83 41.64
N ALA A 189 -24.92 -6.85 41.25
CA ALA A 189 -25.76 -8.04 41.28
C ALA A 189 -25.56 -9.01 40.11
N MET A 190 -24.91 -8.58 39.01
CA MET A 190 -24.65 -9.43 37.84
C MET A 190 -23.77 -10.64 38.22
N SER A 191 -24.07 -11.78 37.62
CA SER A 191 -23.20 -12.94 37.65
C SER A 191 -21.88 -12.66 36.94
N LYS A 192 -20.87 -13.48 37.18
CA LYS A 192 -19.60 -13.38 36.48
C LYS A 192 -19.77 -13.42 34.94
N VAL A 193 -20.63 -14.30 34.45
CA VAL A 193 -20.92 -14.46 33.01
C VAL A 193 -21.55 -13.19 32.42
N GLU A 194 -22.52 -12.59 33.11
CA GLU A 194 -23.15 -11.34 32.68
C GLU A 194 -22.16 -10.19 32.63
N LYS A 195 -21.29 -10.05 33.62
CA LYS A 195 -20.22 -9.06 33.66
C LYS A 195 -19.25 -9.24 32.49
N GLU A 196 -18.79 -10.46 32.22
CA GLU A 196 -17.87 -10.73 31.10
C GLU A 196 -18.50 -10.44 29.74
N LYS A 197 -19.77 -10.79 29.54
CA LYS A 197 -20.51 -10.43 28.32
C LYS A 197 -20.64 -8.93 28.15
N THR A 198 -20.92 -8.18 29.21
CA THR A 198 -20.98 -6.73 29.18
C THR A 198 -19.61 -6.12 28.87
N LEU A 199 -18.54 -6.58 29.53
CA LEU A 199 -17.19 -6.10 29.30
C LEU A 199 -16.71 -6.35 27.86
N MET A 200 -17.19 -7.43 27.23
CA MET A 200 -16.85 -7.73 25.83
C MET A 200 -17.25 -6.60 24.89
N ASP A 201 -18.32 -5.87 25.17
CA ASP A 201 -18.76 -4.71 24.39
C ASP A 201 -17.80 -3.50 24.49
N TYR A 202 -16.87 -3.51 25.45
CA TYR A 202 -15.93 -2.40 25.69
C TYR A 202 -14.48 -2.74 25.39
N ARG A 203 -14.12 -4.02 25.34
CA ARG A 203 -12.73 -4.43 25.10
C ARG A 203 -12.22 -3.96 23.74
N ILE A 204 -10.92 -3.65 23.63
CA ILE A 204 -10.29 -3.30 22.35
C ILE A 204 -10.18 -4.53 21.45
N ALA A 205 -9.74 -5.68 21.99
CA ALA A 205 -9.91 -6.96 21.32
C ALA A 205 -11.13 -7.67 21.93
N TYR A 206 -12.14 -7.89 21.11
CA TYR A 206 -13.43 -8.43 21.56
C TYR A 206 -13.96 -9.49 20.59
N ARG A 207 -14.85 -10.33 21.10
CA ARG A 207 -15.58 -11.30 20.31
C ARG A 207 -17.03 -10.85 20.12
N GLY A 208 -17.45 -10.73 18.89
CA GLY A 208 -18.78 -10.25 18.55
C GLY A 208 -19.32 -10.86 17.26
N ASN A 209 -20.63 -10.76 17.07
CA ASN A 209 -21.26 -11.17 15.82
C ASN A 209 -21.07 -10.06 14.78
N THR A 210 -20.56 -10.42 13.63
CA THR A 210 -20.34 -9.49 12.52
C THR A 210 -20.62 -10.15 11.18
N MET A 211 -20.96 -9.32 10.18
CA MET A 211 -21.13 -9.77 8.81
C MET A 211 -19.77 -10.01 8.17
N VAL A 212 -19.56 -11.19 7.59
CA VAL A 212 -18.28 -11.61 7.02
C VAL A 212 -18.45 -12.18 5.61
N ASN A 213 -17.38 -12.10 4.84
CA ASN A 213 -17.24 -12.77 3.55
C ASN A 213 -16.85 -14.23 3.81
N TRP A 214 -17.83 -15.11 3.87
CA TRP A 214 -17.62 -16.53 4.11
C TRP A 214 -17.46 -17.29 2.79
N CYS A 215 -16.38 -18.04 2.64
CA CYS A 215 -16.17 -18.94 1.53
C CYS A 215 -16.34 -20.41 1.99
N PRO A 216 -17.49 -21.07 1.69
CA PRO A 216 -17.74 -22.44 2.15
C PRO A 216 -16.71 -23.44 1.64
N LYS A 217 -16.21 -23.26 0.41
CA LYS A 217 -15.23 -24.16 -0.20
C LYS A 217 -13.84 -24.07 0.43
N LEU A 218 -13.44 -22.88 0.86
CA LEU A 218 -12.18 -22.66 1.57
C LEU A 218 -12.35 -22.86 3.09
N GLY A 219 -13.59 -22.91 3.59
CA GLY A 219 -13.91 -23.08 5.00
C GLY A 219 -13.42 -21.93 5.90
N THR A 220 -13.32 -20.72 5.36
CA THR A 220 -12.77 -19.58 6.09
C THR A 220 -13.41 -18.25 5.68
N VAL A 221 -13.30 -17.27 6.56
CA VAL A 221 -13.59 -15.86 6.27
C VAL A 221 -12.48 -15.26 5.40
N LEU A 222 -12.88 -14.44 4.43
CA LEU A 222 -12.00 -13.72 3.53
C LEU A 222 -12.08 -12.21 3.78
N ALA A 223 -10.96 -11.50 3.65
CA ALA A 223 -10.93 -10.06 3.64
C ALA A 223 -11.56 -9.50 2.34
N ASN A 224 -11.96 -8.23 2.34
CA ASN A 224 -12.60 -7.63 1.16
C ASN A 224 -11.69 -7.61 -0.08
N ASP A 225 -10.39 -7.49 0.11
CA ASP A 225 -9.37 -7.55 -0.93
C ASP A 225 -9.07 -8.98 -1.45
N GLU A 226 -9.57 -10.01 -0.76
CA GLU A 226 -9.50 -11.42 -1.17
C GLU A 226 -10.73 -11.87 -1.99
N VAL A 227 -11.70 -10.98 -2.21
CA VAL A 227 -12.97 -11.27 -2.93
C VAL A 227 -13.11 -10.31 -4.12
N SER A 228 -13.53 -10.86 -5.27
CA SER A 228 -13.87 -10.08 -6.47
C SER A 228 -15.06 -10.72 -7.17
N GLU A 229 -16.05 -9.91 -7.54
CA GLU A 229 -17.25 -10.37 -8.26
C GLU A 229 -17.96 -11.56 -7.57
N GLY A 230 -18.03 -11.54 -6.24
CA GLY A 230 -18.70 -12.58 -5.44
C GLY A 230 -17.95 -13.91 -5.34
N VAL A 231 -16.68 -13.95 -5.80
CA VAL A 231 -15.85 -15.15 -5.73
C VAL A 231 -14.50 -14.84 -5.06
N SER A 232 -13.89 -15.87 -4.45
CA SER A 232 -12.55 -15.75 -3.90
C SER A 232 -11.52 -15.53 -5.00
N LEU A 233 -10.57 -14.62 -4.83
CA LEU A 233 -9.46 -14.40 -5.76
C LEU A 233 -8.61 -15.66 -5.96
N ARG A 234 -8.61 -16.56 -4.98
CA ARG A 234 -7.94 -17.84 -5.05
C ARG A 234 -8.96 -18.95 -5.24
N GLY A 235 -8.87 -19.63 -6.36
CA GLY A 235 -9.71 -20.75 -6.71
C GLY A 235 -11.07 -20.38 -7.33
N GLY A 236 -11.46 -19.10 -7.36
CA GLY A 236 -12.71 -18.65 -7.97
C GLY A 236 -13.97 -19.20 -7.29
N TYR A 237 -13.92 -19.49 -6.00
CA TYR A 237 -15.04 -20.12 -5.28
C TYR A 237 -16.06 -19.09 -4.82
N PRO A 238 -17.37 -19.42 -4.87
CA PRO A 238 -18.43 -18.54 -4.39
C PRO A 238 -18.23 -18.11 -2.95
N VAL A 239 -18.45 -16.82 -2.68
CA VAL A 239 -18.40 -16.20 -1.35
C VAL A 239 -19.79 -15.71 -0.99
N VAL A 240 -20.19 -15.91 0.26
CA VAL A 240 -21.50 -15.47 0.77
C VAL A 240 -21.31 -14.53 1.96
N GLN A 241 -22.23 -13.57 2.11
CA GLN A 241 -22.32 -12.78 3.33
C GLN A 241 -22.97 -13.63 4.43
N LYS A 242 -22.31 -13.71 5.58
CA LYS A 242 -22.78 -14.52 6.71
C LYS A 242 -22.52 -13.80 8.04
N MET A 243 -23.53 -13.80 8.89
CA MET A 243 -23.35 -13.36 10.28
C MET A 243 -22.62 -14.45 11.07
N MET A 244 -21.45 -14.12 11.62
CA MET A 244 -20.63 -15.06 12.39
C MET A 244 -20.01 -14.39 13.60
N SER A 245 -19.85 -15.15 14.67
CA SER A 245 -19.06 -14.72 15.83
C SER A 245 -17.58 -14.72 15.46
N GLN A 246 -16.93 -13.56 15.59
CA GLN A 246 -15.54 -13.31 15.22
C GLN A 246 -14.81 -12.55 16.31
N TRP A 247 -13.50 -12.77 16.41
CA TRP A 247 -12.62 -11.81 17.08
C TRP A 247 -12.51 -10.56 16.24
N CYS A 248 -12.59 -9.42 16.90
CA CYS A 248 -12.49 -8.11 16.29
C CYS A 248 -11.53 -7.22 17.08
N LEU A 249 -10.89 -6.28 16.38
CA LEU A 249 -10.15 -5.19 17.00
C LEU A 249 -10.91 -3.88 16.82
N ARG A 250 -11.09 -3.14 17.92
CA ARG A 250 -11.82 -1.87 17.95
C ARG A 250 -11.02 -0.71 17.36
N VAL A 251 -10.68 -0.83 16.08
CA VAL A 251 -9.95 0.20 15.31
C VAL A 251 -10.77 1.47 15.20
N SER A 252 -12.10 1.34 15.14
CA SER A 252 -13.05 2.47 15.09
C SER A 252 -12.90 3.45 16.26
N ALA A 253 -12.51 2.96 17.44
CA ALA A 253 -12.28 3.82 18.60
C ALA A 253 -11.09 4.78 18.39
N TYR A 254 -10.14 4.44 17.53
CA TYR A 254 -8.98 5.24 17.17
C TYR A 254 -9.21 6.14 15.95
N ALA A 255 -10.39 6.10 15.32
CA ALA A 255 -10.67 6.79 14.06
C ALA A 255 -10.33 8.29 14.11
N GLY A 256 -10.69 8.99 15.18
CA GLY A 256 -10.39 10.41 15.35
C GLY A 256 -8.89 10.70 15.38
N ARG A 257 -8.12 9.89 16.12
CA ARG A 257 -6.65 10.02 16.20
C ARG A 257 -5.98 9.64 14.88
N LEU A 258 -6.42 8.55 14.24
CA LEU A 258 -5.92 8.13 12.94
C LEU A 258 -6.13 9.22 11.88
N LEU A 259 -7.26 9.93 11.93
CA LEU A 259 -7.56 11.01 11.01
C LEU A 259 -6.72 12.26 11.30
N ARG A 260 -6.70 12.72 12.54
CA ARG A 260 -6.01 13.95 12.97
C ARG A 260 -4.51 13.88 12.76
N ASP A 261 -3.90 12.73 13.08
CA ASP A 261 -2.45 12.59 13.06
C ASP A 261 -1.88 12.40 11.65
N LEU A 262 -2.73 12.24 10.62
CA LEU A 262 -2.30 12.26 9.21
C LEU A 262 -1.60 13.57 8.82
N ASP A 263 -1.99 14.67 9.42
CA ASP A 263 -1.42 15.99 9.09
C ASP A 263 0.05 16.10 9.47
N ASN A 264 0.51 15.29 10.43
CA ASN A 264 1.88 15.26 10.91
C ASN A 264 2.82 14.34 10.10
N LEU A 265 2.29 13.63 9.10
CA LEU A 265 3.04 12.65 8.32
C LEU A 265 3.55 13.24 7.01
N GLU A 266 4.78 12.86 6.63
CA GLU A 266 5.39 13.22 5.35
C GLU A 266 4.98 12.20 4.26
N TRP A 267 3.66 12.04 4.10
CA TRP A 267 3.07 11.13 3.11
C TRP A 267 2.48 11.94 1.96
N THR A 268 2.33 11.30 0.79
CA THR A 268 1.69 11.95 -0.36
C THR A 268 0.22 12.30 -0.06
N ASP A 269 -0.26 13.40 -0.64
CA ASP A 269 -1.65 13.82 -0.47
C ASP A 269 -2.63 12.74 -0.91
N SER A 270 -2.31 12.01 -1.98
CA SER A 270 -3.11 10.90 -2.48
C SER A 270 -3.33 9.81 -1.44
N ILE A 271 -2.29 9.40 -0.72
CA ILE A 271 -2.40 8.39 0.34
C ILE A 271 -3.15 8.93 1.55
N LYS A 272 -2.87 10.18 1.96
CA LYS A 272 -3.61 10.82 3.05
C LYS A 272 -5.10 10.91 2.74
N GLU A 273 -5.48 11.34 1.53
CA GLU A 273 -6.88 11.40 1.11
C GLU A 273 -7.53 10.01 1.03
N THR A 274 -6.79 9.01 0.57
CA THR A 274 -7.28 7.62 0.57
C THR A 274 -7.61 7.17 2.00
N GLN A 275 -6.75 7.46 2.97
CA GLN A 275 -7.02 7.15 4.37
C GLN A 275 -8.14 7.99 4.96
N ARG A 276 -8.20 9.31 4.69
CA ARG A 276 -9.29 10.18 5.13
C ARG A 276 -10.64 9.66 4.63
N ASN A 277 -10.71 9.30 3.36
CA ASN A 277 -11.92 8.74 2.76
C ASN A 277 -12.30 7.38 3.35
N TRP A 278 -11.33 6.55 3.67
CA TRP A 278 -11.55 5.25 4.29
C TRP A 278 -12.03 5.38 5.74
N ILE A 279 -11.42 6.26 6.51
CA ILE A 279 -11.84 6.59 7.88
C ILE A 279 -13.22 7.24 7.85
N GLY A 280 -13.48 8.14 6.89
CA GLY A 280 -14.79 8.64 6.55
C GLY A 280 -15.46 9.43 7.67
N PHE A 281 -14.86 10.54 8.09
CA PHE A 281 -15.45 11.46 9.08
C PHE A 281 -16.76 12.05 8.58
N SER A 282 -17.77 12.02 9.44
CA SER A 282 -19.01 12.75 9.23
C SER A 282 -19.60 13.25 10.56
N GLU A 283 -20.04 14.49 10.58
CA GLU A 283 -20.77 15.05 11.69
C GLU A 283 -22.23 15.21 11.29
N GLY A 284 -23.13 14.64 12.06
CA GLY A 284 -24.55 14.62 11.78
C GLY A 284 -25.40 14.54 13.03
N ALA A 285 -26.64 14.13 12.86
CA ALA A 285 -27.56 13.86 13.94
C ALA A 285 -28.10 12.43 13.86
N GLU A 286 -28.13 11.76 14.99
CA GLU A 286 -28.97 10.58 15.21
C GLU A 286 -30.38 11.05 15.56
N MET A 287 -31.39 10.45 14.92
CA MET A 287 -32.80 10.74 15.19
C MET A 287 -33.62 9.48 15.34
N GLN A 288 -34.60 9.51 16.23
CA GLN A 288 -35.51 8.41 16.49
C GLN A 288 -36.81 8.61 15.71
N PHE A 289 -37.17 7.65 14.87
CA PHE A 289 -38.44 7.60 14.13
C PHE A 289 -39.35 6.54 14.80
N PRO A 290 -40.45 6.97 15.50
CA PRO A 290 -41.39 6.00 16.06
C PRO A 290 -41.99 5.10 14.97
N LEU A 291 -42.24 3.84 15.27
CA LEU A 291 -42.95 2.92 14.36
C LEU A 291 -44.47 3.04 14.61
N VAL A 292 -45.25 3.09 13.54
CA VAL A 292 -46.70 3.12 13.64
C VAL A 292 -47.24 1.84 14.28
N GLY A 293 -48.02 1.97 15.34
CA GLY A 293 -48.61 0.82 16.02
C GLY A 293 -47.67 0.03 16.94
N SER A 294 -46.51 0.57 17.26
CA SER A 294 -45.51 -0.04 18.16
C SER A 294 -44.91 1.03 19.08
N ASP A 295 -44.43 0.63 20.24
CA ASP A 295 -43.62 1.47 21.13
C ASP A 295 -42.14 1.57 20.71
N GLU A 296 -41.75 0.80 19.68
CA GLU A 296 -40.37 0.80 19.18
C GLU A 296 -40.08 2.04 18.34
N LYS A 297 -38.82 2.44 18.35
CA LYS A 297 -38.30 3.56 17.58
C LYS A 297 -37.15 3.10 16.73
N MET A 298 -37.13 3.53 15.49
CA MET A 298 -36.05 3.27 14.55
C MET A 298 -35.04 4.41 14.61
N LEU A 299 -33.77 4.09 14.85
CA LEU A 299 -32.69 5.05 14.93
C LEU A 299 -32.05 5.23 13.54
N ILE A 300 -31.95 6.48 13.09
CA ILE A 300 -31.23 6.84 11.86
C ILE A 300 -30.10 7.82 12.15
N PHE A 301 -29.13 7.87 11.24
CA PHE A 301 -28.11 8.91 11.23
C PHE A 301 -28.15 9.69 9.91
N THR A 302 -28.07 11.02 9.99
CA THR A 302 -28.01 11.88 8.82
C THR A 302 -27.04 13.05 8.99
N THR A 303 -26.30 13.38 7.95
CA THR A 303 -25.49 14.62 7.88
C THR A 303 -26.30 15.81 7.41
N ARG A 304 -27.52 15.57 6.88
CA ARG A 304 -28.44 16.55 6.31
C ARG A 304 -29.73 16.62 7.12
N ALA A 305 -29.58 16.91 8.40
CA ALA A 305 -30.75 17.05 9.31
C ALA A 305 -31.77 18.10 8.83
N ASP A 306 -31.31 19.13 8.10
CA ASP A 306 -32.14 20.17 7.48
C ASP A 306 -33.20 19.64 6.51
N THR A 307 -32.98 18.46 5.94
CA THR A 307 -33.88 17.89 4.93
C THR A 307 -35.03 17.06 5.50
N ILE A 308 -35.23 17.09 6.80
CA ILE A 308 -36.25 16.30 7.49
C ILE A 308 -37.71 16.52 6.94
N PHE A 309 -37.99 17.69 6.41
CA PHE A 309 -39.31 17.99 5.80
C PHE A 309 -39.54 17.33 4.43
N GLY A 310 -38.47 16.91 3.77
CA GLY A 310 -38.50 16.24 2.47
C GLY A 310 -38.39 14.71 2.56
N VAL A 311 -38.44 14.17 3.75
CA VAL A 311 -38.41 12.71 3.95
C VAL A 311 -39.75 12.13 3.53
N THR A 312 -39.72 11.27 2.50
CA THR A 312 -40.92 10.66 1.93
C THR A 312 -40.97 9.13 2.13
N PHE A 313 -39.86 8.51 2.48
CA PHE A 313 -39.79 7.12 2.83
C PHE A 313 -38.55 6.83 3.70
N MET A 314 -38.56 5.65 4.31
CA MET A 314 -37.41 5.10 5.05
C MET A 314 -36.87 3.89 4.33
N VAL A 315 -35.55 3.63 4.45
CA VAL A 315 -34.94 2.44 3.86
C VAL A 315 -34.05 1.75 4.87
N LEU A 316 -34.21 0.44 4.95
CA LEU A 316 -33.40 -0.46 5.75
C LEU A 316 -32.42 -1.24 4.87
N ALA A 317 -31.21 -1.45 5.40
CA ALA A 317 -30.30 -2.45 4.86
C ALA A 317 -30.92 -3.85 4.99
N PRO A 318 -30.70 -4.77 4.04
CA PRO A 318 -31.23 -6.13 4.11
C PRO A 318 -30.84 -6.88 5.38
N GLU A 319 -29.69 -6.55 5.96
CA GLU A 319 -29.13 -7.16 7.17
C GLU A 319 -29.53 -6.45 8.48
N SER A 320 -30.35 -5.40 8.40
CA SER A 320 -30.75 -4.62 9.58
C SER A 320 -31.62 -5.46 10.52
N GLU A 321 -31.38 -5.33 11.81
CA GLU A 321 -32.20 -5.96 12.85
C GLU A 321 -33.68 -5.51 12.86
N TYR A 322 -33.97 -4.36 12.25
CA TYR A 322 -35.33 -3.86 12.10
C TYR A 322 -36.14 -4.62 11.04
N VAL A 323 -35.52 -5.31 10.10
CA VAL A 323 -36.20 -5.98 8.98
C VAL A 323 -37.26 -6.95 9.48
N GLU A 324 -36.90 -7.81 10.44
CA GLU A 324 -37.86 -8.78 11.02
C GLU A 324 -39.00 -8.06 11.77
N LYS A 325 -38.70 -6.97 12.48
CA LYS A 325 -39.65 -6.22 13.30
C LYS A 325 -40.69 -5.43 12.48
N VAL A 326 -40.29 -4.92 11.29
CA VAL A 326 -41.15 -4.10 10.43
C VAL A 326 -41.85 -4.91 9.32
N THR A 327 -41.46 -6.15 9.09
CA THR A 327 -42.05 -6.98 8.04
C THR A 327 -43.40 -7.49 8.48
N THR A 328 -44.47 -7.06 7.79
CA THR A 328 -45.82 -7.55 8.05
C THR A 328 -46.04 -8.97 7.51
N ALA A 329 -47.06 -9.65 8.02
CA ALA A 329 -47.40 -11.01 7.56
C ALA A 329 -47.68 -11.06 6.04
N GLU A 330 -48.34 -10.01 5.50
CA GLU A 330 -48.65 -9.90 4.08
C GLU A 330 -47.43 -9.73 3.21
N GLN A 331 -46.39 -9.06 3.72
CA GLN A 331 -45.17 -8.78 2.97
C GLN A 331 -44.05 -9.81 3.19
N LYS A 332 -44.23 -10.73 4.15
CA LYS A 332 -43.18 -11.68 4.55
C LYS A 332 -42.60 -12.46 3.38
N ALA A 333 -43.43 -13.02 2.50
CA ALA A 333 -42.95 -13.80 1.35
C ALA A 333 -42.15 -12.96 0.35
N ALA A 334 -42.58 -11.71 0.10
CA ALA A 334 -41.88 -10.80 -0.79
C ALA A 334 -40.55 -10.34 -0.20
N VAL A 335 -40.50 -10.07 1.11
CA VAL A 335 -39.27 -9.68 1.81
C VAL A 335 -38.28 -10.83 1.83
N GLU A 336 -38.69 -12.05 2.17
CA GLU A 336 -37.81 -13.22 2.17
C GLU A 336 -37.23 -13.50 0.78
N ALA A 337 -38.02 -13.39 -0.28
CA ALA A 337 -37.55 -13.55 -1.67
C ALA A 337 -36.50 -12.48 -2.04
N TYR A 338 -36.72 -11.22 -1.63
CA TYR A 338 -35.76 -10.14 -1.87
C TYR A 338 -34.45 -10.34 -1.11
N LEU A 339 -34.52 -10.73 0.18
CA LEU A 339 -33.34 -11.02 0.98
C LEU A 339 -32.52 -12.15 0.36
N ASP A 340 -33.17 -13.16 -0.19
CA ASP A 340 -32.54 -14.29 -0.87
C ASP A 340 -31.82 -13.86 -2.16
N GLU A 341 -32.42 -12.91 -2.90
CA GLU A 341 -31.81 -12.33 -4.11
C GLU A 341 -30.52 -11.56 -3.81
N VAL A 342 -30.52 -10.76 -2.74
CA VAL A 342 -29.41 -9.82 -2.46
C VAL A 342 -28.32 -10.38 -1.57
N LYS A 343 -28.51 -11.51 -0.91
CA LYS A 343 -27.55 -12.09 0.07
C LYS A 343 -26.18 -12.44 -0.51
N HIS A 344 -26.08 -12.60 -1.83
CA HIS A 344 -24.83 -12.95 -2.52
C HIS A 344 -24.02 -11.74 -2.99
N LYS A 345 -24.60 -10.53 -2.91
CA LYS A 345 -23.93 -9.30 -3.33
C LYS A 345 -23.00 -8.79 -2.24
N THR A 346 -21.74 -8.54 -2.60
CA THR A 346 -20.78 -7.86 -1.71
C THR A 346 -21.13 -6.39 -1.54
N GLU A 347 -20.70 -5.77 -0.46
CA GLU A 347 -20.90 -4.32 -0.26
C GLU A 347 -20.33 -3.49 -1.42
N ARG A 348 -19.19 -3.90 -1.98
CA ARG A 348 -18.56 -3.22 -3.11
C ARG A 348 -19.44 -3.28 -4.36
N GLU A 349 -20.01 -4.44 -4.64
CA GLU A 349 -20.94 -4.59 -5.77
C GLU A 349 -22.19 -3.75 -5.59
N ARG A 350 -22.76 -3.73 -4.39
CA ARG A 350 -23.91 -2.89 -4.02
C ARG A 350 -23.63 -1.40 -4.16
N MET A 351 -22.39 -0.96 -3.90
CA MET A 351 -21.99 0.46 -4.09
C MET A 351 -21.86 0.86 -5.56
N ILE A 352 -21.52 -0.07 -6.43
CA ILE A 352 -21.25 0.18 -7.86
C ILE A 352 -22.51 -0.03 -8.71
N GLU A 353 -23.42 -0.90 -8.28
CA GLU A 353 -24.63 -1.24 -9.02
C GLU A 353 -25.58 -0.04 -9.15
N LYS A 354 -25.98 0.22 -10.39
CA LYS A 354 -26.93 1.30 -10.71
C LYS A 354 -28.38 0.81 -10.81
N LYS A 355 -28.61 -0.50 -10.74
CA LYS A 355 -29.96 -1.06 -10.83
C LYS A 355 -30.69 -0.82 -9.51
N VAL A 356 -31.85 -0.15 -9.60
CA VAL A 356 -32.73 0.06 -8.45
C VAL A 356 -33.45 -1.25 -8.10
N SER A 357 -33.33 -1.66 -6.83
CA SER A 357 -34.05 -2.81 -6.29
C SER A 357 -34.52 -2.54 -4.87
N GLY A 358 -35.56 -3.18 -4.43
CA GLY A 358 -36.11 -3.03 -3.08
C GLY A 358 -37.49 -3.67 -2.91
N VAL A 359 -37.94 -3.74 -1.65
CA VAL A 359 -39.25 -4.29 -1.31
C VAL A 359 -39.89 -3.49 -0.18
N PHE A 360 -41.20 -3.29 -0.24
CA PHE A 360 -41.96 -2.66 0.83
C PHE A 360 -42.12 -3.62 2.01
N SER A 361 -41.86 -3.15 3.24
CA SER A 361 -41.96 -3.97 4.45
C SER A 361 -43.38 -4.22 4.94
N GLY A 362 -44.34 -3.37 4.52
CA GLY A 362 -45.71 -3.33 5.03
C GLY A 362 -45.90 -2.34 6.18
N SER A 363 -44.83 -1.82 6.75
CA SER A 363 -44.89 -0.92 7.93
C SER A 363 -44.54 0.52 7.59
N TYR A 364 -44.88 1.43 8.52
CA TYR A 364 -44.66 2.86 8.43
C TYR A 364 -43.95 3.38 9.67
N ALA A 365 -43.13 4.40 9.50
CA ALA A 365 -42.52 5.17 10.57
C ALA A 365 -43.18 6.55 10.65
N ILE A 366 -43.11 7.20 11.81
CA ILE A 366 -43.62 8.55 12.00
C ILE A 366 -42.45 9.53 11.92
N ASN A 367 -42.50 10.49 10.99
CA ASN A 367 -41.52 11.57 10.96
C ASN A 367 -41.65 12.42 12.24
N PRO A 368 -40.62 12.50 13.09
CA PRO A 368 -40.75 13.14 14.41
C PRO A 368 -40.96 14.65 14.36
N VAL A 369 -40.69 15.30 13.23
CA VAL A 369 -40.86 16.72 13.04
C VAL A 369 -42.21 17.02 12.41
N THR A 370 -42.59 16.32 11.34
CA THR A 370 -43.82 16.60 10.58
C THR A 370 -45.04 15.82 11.07
N GLY A 371 -44.85 14.73 11.83
CA GLY A 371 -45.90 13.82 12.25
C GLY A 371 -46.51 12.96 11.16
N LYS A 372 -45.95 12.99 9.95
CA LYS A 372 -46.42 12.19 8.81
C LYS A 372 -45.96 10.73 8.93
N ASN A 373 -46.87 9.82 8.54
CA ASN A 373 -46.50 8.40 8.34
C ASN A 373 -45.74 8.25 7.03
N ILE A 374 -44.60 7.63 7.06
CA ILE A 374 -43.74 7.37 5.91
C ILE A 374 -43.47 5.89 5.77
N PRO A 375 -43.57 5.30 4.53
CA PRO A 375 -43.39 3.87 4.30
C PRO A 375 -41.94 3.43 4.52
N ILE A 376 -41.75 2.19 5.00
CA ILE A 376 -40.46 1.60 5.24
C ILE A 376 -40.19 0.55 4.16
N TYR A 377 -39.12 0.75 3.41
CA TYR A 377 -38.62 -0.17 2.40
C TYR A 377 -37.33 -0.88 2.85
N ILE A 378 -36.99 -1.98 2.23
CA ILE A 378 -35.74 -2.71 2.37
C ILE A 378 -35.05 -2.67 1.02
N SER A 379 -33.79 -2.23 1.00
CA SER A 379 -33.03 -2.13 -0.26
C SER A 379 -31.53 -2.29 -0.04
N ASP A 380 -30.88 -2.91 -1.03
CA ASP A 380 -29.45 -3.21 -1.04
C ASP A 380 -28.53 -1.99 -1.25
N TYR A 381 -29.09 -0.82 -1.62
CA TYR A 381 -28.27 0.40 -1.68
C TYR A 381 -27.95 1.01 -0.30
N VAL A 382 -28.60 0.54 0.76
CA VAL A 382 -28.30 0.90 2.15
C VAL A 382 -27.41 -0.20 2.75
N LEU A 383 -26.33 0.22 3.39
CA LEU A 383 -25.34 -0.68 4.00
C LEU A 383 -25.55 -0.74 5.52
N ALA A 384 -25.60 -1.96 6.08
CA ALA A 384 -25.81 -2.18 7.51
C ALA A 384 -24.68 -1.61 8.38
N GLY A 385 -23.48 -1.53 7.86
CA GLY A 385 -22.32 -1.03 8.60
C GLY A 385 -22.10 0.47 8.51
N TYR A 386 -22.96 1.22 7.84
CA TYR A 386 -22.92 2.68 7.82
C TYR A 386 -24.09 3.26 8.63
N GLY A 387 -23.73 3.97 9.71
CA GLY A 387 -24.74 4.49 10.62
C GLY A 387 -25.45 3.39 11.40
N THR A 388 -26.77 3.37 11.29
CA THR A 388 -27.66 2.43 12.01
C THR A 388 -28.20 1.31 11.11
N GLY A 389 -27.79 1.27 9.85
CA GLY A 389 -28.41 0.39 8.86
C GLY A 389 -29.83 0.78 8.45
N ALA A 390 -30.26 1.99 8.85
CA ALA A 390 -31.52 2.60 8.49
C ALA A 390 -31.29 4.06 8.06
N ILE A 391 -31.93 4.49 6.99
CA ILE A 391 -31.83 5.87 6.49
C ILE A 391 -33.22 6.51 6.34
N MET A 392 -33.28 7.81 6.55
CA MET A 392 -34.36 8.64 6.04
C MET A 392 -34.04 9.01 4.60
N ALA A 393 -34.94 8.77 3.68
CA ALA A 393 -34.74 9.06 2.27
C ALA A 393 -35.32 10.41 1.85
N VAL A 394 -34.50 11.20 1.14
CA VAL A 394 -34.84 12.55 0.67
C VAL A 394 -34.62 12.63 -0.83
N PRO A 395 -35.53 12.13 -1.65
CA PRO A 395 -35.33 11.94 -3.07
C PRO A 395 -35.07 13.22 -3.86
N ALA A 396 -35.49 14.38 -3.38
CA ALA A 396 -35.17 15.64 -4.04
C ALA A 396 -33.67 16.01 -4.00
N HIS A 397 -32.91 15.48 -3.02
CA HIS A 397 -31.56 15.93 -2.72
C HIS A 397 -30.54 14.81 -2.53
N ASP A 398 -30.88 13.57 -2.94
CA ASP A 398 -29.99 12.43 -3.06
C ASP A 398 -30.33 11.62 -4.31
N SER A 399 -29.37 11.38 -5.18
CA SER A 399 -29.60 10.74 -6.49
C SER A 399 -30.04 9.27 -6.37
N ARG A 400 -29.62 8.54 -5.33
CA ARG A 400 -30.04 7.15 -5.09
C ARG A 400 -31.48 7.12 -4.60
N ASP A 401 -31.82 7.98 -3.66
CA ASP A 401 -33.19 8.14 -3.15
C ASP A 401 -34.14 8.59 -4.28
N TYR A 402 -33.65 9.47 -5.16
CA TYR A 402 -34.40 9.93 -6.32
C TYR A 402 -34.74 8.78 -7.28
N ALA A 403 -33.72 7.98 -7.65
CA ALA A 403 -33.92 6.82 -8.51
C ALA A 403 -34.90 5.81 -7.90
N PHE A 404 -34.79 5.59 -6.59
CA PHE A 404 -35.69 4.72 -5.84
C PHE A 404 -37.12 5.26 -5.83
N ALA A 405 -37.31 6.53 -5.52
CA ALA A 405 -38.61 7.17 -5.50
C ALA A 405 -39.30 7.15 -6.87
N LYS A 406 -38.56 7.41 -7.94
CA LYS A 406 -39.09 7.31 -9.31
C LYS A 406 -39.53 5.87 -9.64
N HIS A 407 -38.74 4.87 -9.23
CA HIS A 407 -39.05 3.46 -9.48
C HIS A 407 -40.32 3.00 -8.75
N PHE A 408 -40.51 3.41 -7.50
CA PHE A 408 -41.62 3.00 -6.68
C PHE A 408 -42.80 3.99 -6.66
N GLY A 409 -42.72 5.09 -7.43
CA GLY A 409 -43.78 6.11 -7.50
C GLY A 409 -43.99 6.89 -6.21
N LEU A 410 -42.92 7.16 -5.45
CA LEU A 410 -42.93 7.89 -4.20
C LEU A 410 -42.77 9.41 -4.41
N ASP A 411 -43.28 10.22 -3.48
CA ASP A 411 -43.24 11.69 -3.55
C ASP A 411 -41.80 12.23 -3.52
N ILE A 412 -41.58 13.31 -4.28
CA ILE A 412 -40.30 14.03 -4.34
C ILE A 412 -40.56 15.50 -4.01
N ILE A 413 -40.07 15.96 -2.87
CA ILE A 413 -40.35 17.31 -2.34
C ILE A 413 -39.06 18.14 -2.39
N PRO A 414 -38.96 19.16 -3.27
CA PRO A 414 -37.79 20.03 -3.32
C PRO A 414 -37.71 20.92 -2.07
N LEU A 415 -36.50 21.04 -1.50
CA LEU A 415 -36.23 21.78 -0.25
C LEU A 415 -35.27 22.96 -0.43
N ILE A 416 -34.74 23.14 -1.65
CA ILE A 416 -33.81 24.24 -1.97
C ILE A 416 -34.47 25.11 -3.07
N GLU A 417 -34.39 26.42 -2.93
CA GLU A 417 -34.94 27.39 -3.89
C GLU A 417 -34.30 27.21 -5.28
N GLY A 418 -35.11 27.15 -6.32
CA GLY A 418 -34.68 26.98 -7.69
C GLY A 418 -34.28 25.54 -8.07
N ALA A 419 -34.44 24.55 -7.19
CA ALA A 419 -34.17 23.16 -7.50
C ALA A 419 -35.23 22.60 -8.46
N ASP A 420 -34.82 22.22 -9.66
CA ASP A 420 -35.62 21.44 -10.60
C ASP A 420 -35.38 19.95 -10.40
N VAL A 421 -36.38 19.26 -9.86
CA VAL A 421 -36.34 17.84 -9.54
C VAL A 421 -37.21 16.99 -10.49
N SER A 422 -37.60 17.55 -11.64
CA SER A 422 -38.43 16.84 -12.62
C SER A 422 -37.76 15.64 -13.26
N GLU A 423 -36.47 15.75 -13.61
CA GLU A 423 -35.69 14.72 -14.34
C GLU A 423 -34.58 14.10 -13.50
N GLN A 424 -34.08 14.81 -12.50
CA GLN A 424 -32.97 14.36 -11.64
C GLN A 424 -33.07 15.03 -10.26
N SER A 425 -32.33 14.47 -9.27
CA SER A 425 -32.14 15.09 -7.96
C SER A 425 -31.30 16.36 -8.04
N PHE A 426 -31.46 17.23 -7.05
CA PHE A 426 -30.64 18.41 -6.85
C PHE A 426 -29.73 18.19 -5.64
N ASP A 427 -28.57 17.59 -5.85
CA ASP A 427 -27.67 17.11 -4.80
C ASP A 427 -26.76 18.20 -4.21
N ALA A 428 -26.94 19.48 -4.60
CA ALA A 428 -26.19 20.61 -4.06
C ALA A 428 -26.36 20.72 -2.55
N LYS A 429 -25.27 21.01 -1.86
CA LYS A 429 -25.22 21.16 -0.39
C LYS A 429 -25.33 22.63 0.05
N GLU A 430 -25.64 23.51 -0.87
CA GLU A 430 -25.74 24.96 -0.67
C GLU A 430 -27.06 25.48 -1.26
N GLY A 431 -27.52 26.63 -0.79
CA GLY A 431 -28.74 27.29 -1.27
C GLY A 431 -29.66 27.69 -0.12
N ILE A 432 -30.81 28.31 -0.49
CA ILE A 432 -31.82 28.77 0.45
C ILE A 432 -32.85 27.66 0.62
N VAL A 433 -33.17 27.35 1.87
CA VAL A 433 -34.14 26.31 2.23
C VAL A 433 -35.57 26.82 2.02
N ILE A 434 -36.39 25.96 1.39
CA ILE A 434 -37.84 26.16 1.20
C ILE A 434 -38.62 24.92 1.65
N ASN A 435 -39.97 25.01 1.70
CA ASN A 435 -40.84 23.87 2.03
C ASN A 435 -40.53 23.18 3.38
N SER A 436 -39.91 23.90 4.31
CA SER A 436 -39.33 23.34 5.54
C SER A 436 -39.75 24.14 6.78
N ASN A 437 -41.07 24.42 6.93
CA ASN A 437 -41.62 25.09 8.07
C ASN A 437 -42.85 24.38 8.63
N ASN A 438 -42.94 24.34 9.94
CA ASN A 438 -44.16 24.04 10.70
C ASN A 438 -44.16 24.81 12.04
N GLU A 439 -45.08 24.49 12.94
CA GLU A 439 -45.16 25.13 14.26
C GLU A 439 -43.94 24.85 15.15
N LYS A 440 -43.26 23.70 14.95
CA LYS A 440 -42.15 23.28 15.77
C LYS A 440 -40.78 23.76 15.26
N LEU A 441 -40.58 23.73 13.95
CA LEU A 441 -39.30 24.03 13.33
C LEU A 441 -39.49 24.85 12.05
N GLN A 442 -38.77 25.98 11.95
CA GLN A 442 -38.87 26.92 10.82
C GLN A 442 -37.50 27.10 10.18
N LEU A 443 -37.32 26.60 8.96
CA LEU A 443 -36.03 26.59 8.22
C LEU A 443 -36.09 27.42 6.93
N ASN A 444 -37.29 27.77 6.43
CA ASN A 444 -37.44 28.54 5.18
C ASN A 444 -36.66 29.86 5.22
N GLY A 445 -35.96 30.16 4.15
CA GLY A 445 -35.15 31.37 4.00
C GLY A 445 -33.76 31.31 4.61
N LEU A 446 -33.41 30.21 5.32
CA LEU A 446 -32.06 29.99 5.82
C LEU A 446 -31.17 29.41 4.75
N GLN A 447 -29.88 29.72 4.82
CA GLN A 447 -28.85 28.95 4.08
C GLN A 447 -28.82 27.52 4.64
N VAL A 448 -28.53 26.55 3.77
CA VAL A 448 -28.45 25.11 4.15
C VAL A 448 -27.58 24.89 5.40
N LYS A 449 -26.43 25.53 5.48
CA LYS A 449 -25.51 25.43 6.63
C LYS A 449 -26.19 25.87 7.96
N ASP A 450 -26.91 26.97 7.93
CA ASP A 450 -27.61 27.51 9.11
C ASP A 450 -28.83 26.66 9.46
N ALA A 451 -29.53 26.14 8.47
CA ALA A 451 -30.62 25.20 8.63
C ALA A 451 -30.17 23.89 9.30
N ILE A 452 -29.01 23.34 8.89
CA ILE A 452 -28.39 22.14 9.53
C ILE A 452 -28.12 22.44 11.01
N ALA A 453 -27.43 23.54 11.31
CA ALA A 453 -27.11 23.92 12.70
C ALA A 453 -28.38 24.11 13.56
N LYS A 454 -29.38 24.79 13.03
CA LYS A 454 -30.67 25.00 13.73
C LYS A 454 -31.42 23.69 13.97
N THR A 455 -31.43 22.78 12.99
CA THR A 455 -32.11 21.50 13.11
C THR A 455 -31.38 20.59 14.11
N LYS A 456 -30.03 20.55 14.11
CA LYS A 456 -29.25 19.81 15.10
C LYS A 456 -29.58 20.24 16.52
N LYS A 457 -29.61 21.55 16.76
CA LYS A 457 -30.01 22.12 18.06
C LYS A 457 -31.44 21.73 18.47
N PHE A 458 -32.36 21.82 17.53
CA PHE A 458 -33.79 21.44 17.75
C PHE A 458 -33.92 19.96 18.13
N ILE A 459 -33.15 19.05 17.46
CA ILE A 459 -33.19 17.61 17.73
C ILE A 459 -32.77 17.30 19.18
N GLU A 460 -31.78 18.01 19.70
CA GLU A 460 -31.30 17.83 21.08
C GLU A 460 -32.30 18.46 22.09
N GLU A 461 -32.80 19.66 21.82
CA GLU A 461 -33.75 20.36 22.69
C GLU A 461 -35.11 19.64 22.83
N GLU A 462 -35.57 18.99 21.75
CA GLU A 462 -36.80 18.19 21.75
C GLU A 462 -36.59 16.74 22.23
N GLY A 463 -35.33 16.32 22.46
CA GLY A 463 -35.01 14.96 22.92
C GLY A 463 -35.36 13.86 21.91
N ILE A 464 -35.48 14.21 20.63
CA ILE A 464 -35.77 13.25 19.55
C ILE A 464 -34.49 12.63 18.96
N GLY A 465 -33.31 13.03 19.42
CA GLY A 465 -32.02 12.54 18.99
C GLY A 465 -30.86 13.32 19.61
N LYS A 466 -29.68 13.15 19.03
CA LYS A 466 -28.44 13.82 19.48
C LYS A 466 -27.52 14.11 18.32
N VAL A 467 -26.69 15.13 18.44
CA VAL A 467 -25.58 15.39 17.52
C VAL A 467 -24.49 14.34 17.74
N LYS A 468 -23.97 13.78 16.68
CA LYS A 468 -22.95 12.73 16.75
C LYS A 468 -21.93 12.85 15.63
N VAL A 469 -20.67 12.65 15.97
CA VAL A 469 -19.60 12.37 15.03
C VAL A 469 -19.64 10.88 14.71
N ASN A 470 -19.62 10.55 13.45
CA ASN A 470 -19.59 9.17 12.98
C ASN A 470 -18.40 8.96 12.02
N TYR A 471 -17.88 7.76 12.01
CA TYR A 471 -16.80 7.35 11.13
C TYR A 471 -17.25 6.14 10.30
N ARG A 472 -16.81 6.09 9.04
CA ARG A 472 -17.06 4.92 8.18
C ARG A 472 -16.18 3.75 8.55
N LEU A 473 -15.00 4.02 9.15
CA LEU A 473 -14.05 3.00 9.58
C LEU A 473 -14.72 2.02 10.53
N ARG A 474 -14.62 0.75 10.20
CA ARG A 474 -15.15 -0.35 10.99
C ARG A 474 -14.06 -1.06 11.77
N ASP A 475 -14.48 -1.78 12.79
CA ASP A 475 -13.59 -2.67 13.52
C ASP A 475 -13.04 -3.77 12.62
N ALA A 476 -11.78 -4.12 12.84
CA ALA A 476 -11.13 -5.14 12.04
C ALA A 476 -11.61 -6.54 12.45
N ILE A 477 -12.08 -7.32 11.49
CA ILE A 477 -12.33 -8.75 11.67
C ILE A 477 -10.98 -9.43 11.82
N PHE A 478 -10.71 -9.99 13.00
CA PHE A 478 -9.38 -10.41 13.43
C PHE A 478 -9.22 -11.92 13.58
N SER A 479 -10.19 -12.74 13.20
CA SER A 479 -10.08 -14.19 13.24
C SER A 479 -10.24 -14.84 11.88
N ARG A 480 -9.51 -15.95 11.68
CA ARG A 480 -9.57 -16.79 10.49
C ARG A 480 -9.71 -18.26 10.90
N GLN A 481 -10.51 -18.99 10.17
CA GLN A 481 -10.74 -20.41 10.34
C GLN A 481 -9.67 -21.19 9.58
N ARG A 482 -8.40 -20.96 9.95
CA ARG A 482 -7.19 -21.50 9.31
C ARG A 482 -6.28 -22.17 10.33
N TYR A 483 -5.41 -23.05 9.84
CA TYR A 483 -4.30 -23.61 10.60
C TYR A 483 -3.08 -22.69 10.59
N TRP A 484 -2.66 -22.23 9.40
CA TRP A 484 -1.42 -21.49 9.21
C TRP A 484 -1.59 -19.99 9.50
N GLY A 485 -1.53 -19.66 10.76
CA GLY A 485 -1.63 -18.30 11.31
C GLY A 485 -1.28 -18.32 12.79
N GLU A 486 -1.12 -17.15 13.39
CA GLU A 486 -0.85 -17.02 14.82
C GLU A 486 -2.04 -17.56 15.62
N PRO A 487 -1.84 -18.56 16.52
CA PRO A 487 -2.92 -19.02 17.41
C PRO A 487 -3.28 -17.95 18.42
N PHE A 488 -4.58 -17.84 18.73
CA PHE A 488 -5.04 -16.95 19.78
C PHE A 488 -4.63 -17.46 21.17
N PRO A 489 -4.06 -16.61 22.02
CA PRO A 489 -3.71 -16.97 23.39
C PRO A 489 -4.95 -16.93 24.30
N VAL A 490 -6.00 -17.65 23.91
CA VAL A 490 -7.33 -17.63 24.52
C VAL A 490 -7.81 -19.05 24.78
N TYR A 491 -8.35 -19.28 25.97
CA TYR A 491 -9.12 -20.48 26.30
C TYR A 491 -10.54 -20.10 26.71
N TYR A 492 -11.43 -21.09 26.73
CA TYR A 492 -12.80 -20.93 27.18
C TYR A 492 -12.96 -21.60 28.56
N ASP A 493 -13.41 -20.82 29.54
CA ASP A 493 -13.63 -21.33 30.87
C ASP A 493 -14.86 -22.26 30.93
N ALA A 494 -15.17 -22.82 32.13
CA ALA A 494 -16.27 -23.74 32.33
C ALA A 494 -17.65 -23.17 31.95
N ASP A 495 -17.77 -21.86 31.96
CA ASP A 495 -18.99 -21.13 31.55
C ASP A 495 -18.97 -20.74 30.07
N GLY A 496 -17.97 -21.17 29.32
CA GLY A 496 -17.78 -20.86 27.92
C GLY A 496 -17.36 -19.40 27.63
N GLN A 497 -16.87 -18.68 28.64
CA GLN A 497 -16.38 -17.31 28.47
C GLN A 497 -14.90 -17.31 28.08
N PRO A 498 -14.50 -16.48 27.09
CA PRO A 498 -13.10 -16.38 26.66
C PRO A 498 -12.23 -15.72 27.73
N GLN A 499 -11.09 -16.33 28.00
CA GLN A 499 -10.06 -15.86 28.90
C GLN A 499 -8.70 -15.95 28.23
N THR A 500 -7.79 -15.04 28.56
CA THR A 500 -6.42 -15.11 28.04
C THR A 500 -5.56 -16.05 28.88
N ILE A 501 -4.64 -16.76 28.23
CA ILE A 501 -3.59 -17.51 28.97
C ILE A 501 -2.63 -16.51 29.65
N ASP A 502 -1.82 -16.99 30.58
CA ASP A 502 -0.81 -16.16 31.23
C ASP A 502 0.30 -15.78 30.23
N GLU A 503 0.81 -14.56 30.32
CA GLU A 503 1.86 -14.06 29.42
C GLU A 503 3.16 -14.88 29.51
N SER A 504 3.42 -15.51 30.66
CA SER A 504 4.57 -16.39 30.85
C SER A 504 4.49 -17.70 30.06
N GLU A 505 3.31 -18.07 29.59
CA GLU A 505 3.08 -19.25 28.76
C GLU A 505 3.30 -18.99 27.25
N LEU A 506 3.54 -17.73 26.88
CA LEU A 506 3.82 -17.37 25.48
C LEU A 506 5.26 -17.79 25.05
N PRO A 507 5.44 -18.23 23.82
CA PRO A 507 4.45 -18.33 22.72
C PRO A 507 3.58 -19.59 22.84
N LEU A 508 2.28 -19.44 22.57
CA LEU A 508 1.40 -20.57 22.31
C LEU A 508 1.64 -21.04 20.88
N GLN A 509 2.20 -22.23 20.70
CA GLN A 509 2.58 -22.75 19.38
C GLN A 509 1.46 -23.56 18.74
N LEU A 510 1.45 -23.59 17.39
CA LEU A 510 0.52 -24.42 16.63
C LEU A 510 0.72 -25.92 16.95
N PRO A 511 -0.36 -26.69 17.13
CA PRO A 511 -0.29 -28.13 17.37
C PRO A 511 -0.13 -28.89 16.06
N GLU A 512 0.29 -30.14 16.15
CA GLU A 512 0.22 -31.08 15.04
C GLU A 512 -1.25 -31.45 14.75
N VAL A 513 -1.61 -31.50 13.45
CA VAL A 513 -2.93 -31.94 12.97
C VAL A 513 -2.76 -32.96 11.84
N ASP A 514 -3.75 -33.82 11.69
CA ASP A 514 -3.77 -34.85 10.64
C ASP A 514 -4.02 -34.27 9.23
N LYS A 515 -4.79 -33.20 9.15
CA LYS A 515 -5.13 -32.47 7.93
C LYS A 515 -5.30 -30.97 8.18
N PHE A 516 -5.02 -30.16 7.18
CA PHE A 516 -5.19 -28.69 7.23
C PHE A 516 -6.58 -28.24 6.73
N LEU A 517 -7.57 -29.09 6.90
CA LEU A 517 -8.96 -28.87 6.54
C LEU A 517 -9.84 -28.75 7.77
N PRO A 518 -11.02 -28.11 7.68
CA PRO A 518 -12.00 -28.14 8.75
C PRO A 518 -12.33 -29.56 9.21
N THR A 519 -12.82 -29.70 10.44
CA THR A 519 -13.32 -30.98 10.94
C THR A 519 -14.58 -31.39 10.18
N GLU A 520 -15.01 -32.64 10.34
CA GLU A 520 -16.24 -33.17 9.76
C GLU A 520 -17.50 -32.47 10.32
N SER A 521 -17.40 -31.88 11.52
CA SER A 521 -18.43 -31.02 12.13
C SER A 521 -18.38 -29.55 11.69
N GLY A 522 -17.40 -29.16 10.85
CA GLY A 522 -17.25 -27.80 10.32
C GLY A 522 -16.44 -26.84 11.22
N GLU A 523 -15.80 -27.37 12.28
CA GLU A 523 -14.90 -26.57 13.11
C GLU A 523 -13.60 -26.24 12.33
N PRO A 524 -12.89 -25.15 12.69
CA PRO A 524 -11.60 -24.83 12.08
C PRO A 524 -10.57 -25.96 12.19
N PRO A 525 -9.52 -25.98 11.36
CA PRO A 525 -8.52 -27.05 11.36
C PRO A 525 -7.86 -27.36 12.71
N LEU A 526 -7.74 -26.38 13.62
CA LEU A 526 -7.22 -26.60 14.97
C LEU A 526 -8.11 -27.53 15.81
N GLY A 527 -9.39 -27.66 15.47
CA GLY A 527 -10.31 -28.65 16.07
C GLY A 527 -9.90 -30.10 15.84
N ARG A 528 -8.98 -30.37 14.89
CA ARG A 528 -8.42 -31.71 14.63
C ARG A 528 -7.29 -32.08 15.60
N ALA A 529 -6.76 -31.14 16.33
CA ALA A 529 -5.68 -31.39 17.29
C ALA A 529 -6.19 -32.21 18.49
N LYS A 530 -5.46 -33.23 18.87
CA LYS A 530 -5.88 -34.17 19.95
C LYS A 530 -5.85 -33.56 21.35
N ASN A 531 -4.95 -32.62 21.61
CA ASN A 531 -4.70 -32.02 22.92
C ASN A 531 -4.56 -30.49 22.81
N TRP A 532 -5.53 -29.85 22.16
CA TRP A 532 -5.52 -28.40 22.05
C TRP A 532 -6.27 -27.78 23.22
N VAL A 533 -5.57 -27.75 24.37
CA VAL A 533 -6.06 -27.25 25.67
C VAL A 533 -5.00 -26.36 26.32
N ALA A 534 -5.42 -25.40 27.11
CA ALA A 534 -4.54 -24.59 27.94
C ALA A 534 -3.93 -25.41 29.12
N SER A 535 -2.98 -24.85 29.84
CA SER A 535 -2.31 -25.48 31.00
C SER A 535 -3.30 -25.89 32.10
N ASN A 536 -4.42 -25.19 32.20
CA ASN A 536 -5.51 -25.50 33.14
C ASN A 536 -6.51 -26.54 32.59
N GLY A 537 -6.24 -27.15 31.44
CA GLY A 537 -7.07 -28.19 30.83
C GLY A 537 -8.30 -27.66 30.08
N GLN A 538 -8.51 -26.35 30.00
CA GLN A 538 -9.64 -25.76 29.29
C GLN A 538 -9.36 -25.66 27.77
N PRO A 539 -10.41 -25.75 26.90
CA PRO A 539 -10.24 -25.73 25.45
C PRO A 539 -9.73 -24.37 24.97
N LEU A 540 -8.74 -24.41 24.07
CA LEU A 540 -8.20 -23.22 23.41
C LEU A 540 -9.05 -22.81 22.20
N GLU A 541 -8.94 -21.54 21.80
CA GLU A 541 -9.55 -20.99 20.59
C GLU A 541 -9.09 -21.76 19.35
N LEU A 542 -10.03 -22.04 18.45
CA LEU A 542 -9.78 -22.81 17.22
C LEU A 542 -9.43 -21.94 16.01
N CYS A 543 -9.72 -20.64 16.07
CA CYS A 543 -9.33 -19.71 15.02
C CYS A 543 -7.87 -19.28 15.16
N THR A 544 -7.30 -18.76 14.07
CA THR A 544 -6.00 -18.09 14.06
C THR A 544 -6.17 -16.62 13.68
N MET A 545 -5.15 -15.81 13.94
CA MET A 545 -5.14 -14.40 13.59
C MET A 545 -4.93 -14.22 12.06
N PRO A 546 -5.38 -13.10 11.47
CA PRO A 546 -5.13 -12.80 10.06
C PRO A 546 -3.67 -12.45 9.82
N GLY A 547 -3.19 -12.55 8.56
CA GLY A 547 -1.81 -12.25 8.18
C GLY A 547 -1.35 -10.84 8.59
N PHE A 548 -2.25 -9.85 8.57
CA PHE A 548 -1.90 -8.49 8.98
C PHE A 548 -1.59 -8.33 10.49
N ALA A 549 -1.88 -9.33 11.31
CA ALA A 549 -1.52 -9.29 12.73
C ALA A 549 0.01 -9.24 12.91
N GLY A 550 0.73 -10.13 12.23
CA GLY A 550 2.18 -10.19 12.28
C GLY A 550 2.87 -8.96 11.66
N SER A 551 2.30 -8.41 10.60
CA SER A 551 2.89 -7.26 9.90
C SER A 551 2.59 -5.91 10.55
N SER A 552 1.69 -5.83 11.54
CA SER A 552 1.29 -4.54 12.12
C SER A 552 2.38 -3.89 12.98
N ALA A 553 3.27 -4.65 13.61
CA ALA A 553 4.31 -4.13 14.50
C ALA A 553 5.74 -4.61 14.15
N TYR A 554 5.95 -5.17 12.97
CA TYR A 554 7.24 -5.78 12.58
C TYR A 554 8.40 -4.78 12.58
N TYR A 555 8.14 -3.52 12.25
CA TYR A 555 9.14 -2.43 12.28
C TYR A 555 9.74 -2.23 13.69
N LEU A 556 9.00 -2.48 14.75
CA LEU A 556 9.49 -2.42 16.13
C LEU A 556 10.40 -3.62 16.43
N ARG A 557 10.01 -4.80 15.95
CA ARG A 557 10.79 -6.01 16.20
C ARG A 557 12.16 -5.97 15.54
N TYR A 558 12.29 -5.34 14.38
CA TYR A 558 13.58 -5.12 13.74
C TYR A 558 14.56 -4.28 14.55
N MET A 559 14.05 -3.37 15.39
CA MET A 559 14.90 -2.55 16.27
C MET A 559 15.63 -3.41 17.32
N ASP A 560 14.99 -4.52 17.75
CA ASP A 560 15.48 -5.38 18.84
C ASP A 560 15.00 -6.84 18.67
N PRO A 561 15.39 -7.52 17.60
CA PRO A 561 14.76 -8.80 17.20
C PRO A 561 15.09 -9.97 18.12
N HIS A 562 16.14 -9.86 18.93
CA HIS A 562 16.60 -10.93 19.82
C HIS A 562 16.16 -10.72 21.28
N ASN A 563 15.43 -9.67 21.57
CA ASN A 563 14.92 -9.42 22.92
C ASN A 563 13.82 -10.45 23.28
N ASN A 564 14.02 -11.18 24.35
CA ASN A 564 13.06 -12.18 24.83
C ASN A 564 12.11 -11.63 25.90
N ASP A 565 12.38 -10.45 26.45
CA ASP A 565 11.67 -9.86 27.58
C ASP A 565 10.68 -8.79 27.15
N ALA A 566 10.87 -8.20 25.95
CA ALA A 566 10.01 -7.16 25.39
C ALA A 566 9.91 -7.28 23.88
N LEU A 567 8.82 -6.77 23.29
CA LEU A 567 8.67 -6.58 21.84
C LEU A 567 9.85 -5.75 21.27
N VAL A 568 10.17 -4.70 21.95
CA VAL A 568 11.32 -3.83 21.71
C VAL A 568 11.78 -3.25 23.06
N GLY A 569 13.09 -3.27 23.33
CA GLY A 569 13.66 -2.66 24.52
C GLY A 569 13.57 -1.15 24.45
N LYS A 570 13.49 -0.51 25.63
CA LYS A 570 13.35 0.95 25.74
C LYS A 570 14.50 1.69 25.05
N GLU A 571 15.74 1.28 25.28
CA GLU A 571 16.93 1.88 24.67
C GLU A 571 16.90 1.81 23.15
N ALA A 572 16.56 0.64 22.59
CA ALA A 572 16.47 0.45 21.15
C ALA A 572 15.35 1.31 20.54
N ASN A 573 14.19 1.37 21.19
CA ASN A 573 13.07 2.19 20.70
C ASN A 573 13.38 3.69 20.81
N GLU A 574 13.98 4.16 21.88
CA GLU A 574 14.36 5.57 22.05
C GLU A 574 15.47 6.00 21.07
N TYR A 575 16.35 5.08 20.65
CA TYR A 575 17.38 5.36 19.65
C TYR A 575 16.84 5.33 18.21
N TRP A 576 16.18 4.23 17.80
CA TRP A 576 15.67 4.07 16.44
C TRP A 576 14.35 4.82 16.20
N ARG A 577 13.55 5.03 17.23
CA ARG A 577 12.29 5.78 17.29
C ARG A 577 11.23 5.26 16.31
N GLN A 578 11.02 5.96 15.22
CA GLN A 578 10.13 5.56 14.11
C GLN A 578 10.92 5.30 12.83
N VAL A 579 10.29 4.67 11.86
CA VAL A 579 10.85 4.52 10.52
C VAL A 579 10.95 5.88 9.85
N ASP A 580 12.15 6.28 9.41
CA ASP A 580 12.37 7.57 8.76
C ASP A 580 11.91 7.56 7.30
N LEU A 581 12.18 6.47 6.56
CA LEU A 581 11.69 6.25 5.20
C LEU A 581 11.10 4.86 5.08
N TYR A 582 9.82 4.79 4.73
CA TYR A 582 9.09 3.54 4.49
C TYR A 582 8.73 3.43 3.01
N VAL A 583 9.12 2.32 2.37
CA VAL A 583 8.92 2.09 0.93
C VAL A 583 8.01 0.89 0.73
N GLY A 584 6.95 1.07 -0.06
CA GLY A 584 6.01 -0.01 -0.34
C GLY A 584 4.85 0.39 -1.25
N GLY A 585 4.02 -0.59 -1.63
CA GLY A 585 2.92 -0.41 -2.57
C GLY A 585 1.74 0.41 -2.03
N THR A 586 1.05 1.11 -2.92
CA THR A 586 -0.15 1.92 -2.60
C THR A 586 -1.35 1.07 -2.18
N GLU A 587 -1.37 -0.21 -2.55
CA GLU A 587 -2.43 -1.17 -2.20
C GLU A 587 -2.59 -1.39 -0.69
N HIS A 588 -1.58 -1.03 0.08
CA HIS A 588 -1.58 -1.16 1.54
C HIS A 588 -2.16 0.05 2.29
N ALA A 589 -2.59 1.09 1.56
CA ALA A 589 -3.05 2.36 2.15
C ALA A 589 -4.21 2.21 3.14
N THR A 590 -5.19 1.35 2.83
CA THR A 590 -6.40 1.14 3.63
C THR A 590 -6.39 -0.12 4.50
N GLY A 591 -5.37 -0.95 4.35
CA GLY A 591 -5.17 -2.17 5.14
C GLY A 591 -4.00 -2.04 6.10
N HIS A 592 -2.84 -2.57 5.71
CA HIS A 592 -1.63 -2.63 6.52
C HIS A 592 -1.27 -1.29 7.20
N LEU A 593 -1.30 -0.17 6.48
CA LEU A 593 -0.90 1.12 7.04
C LEU A 593 -1.86 1.58 8.16
N ILE A 594 -3.17 1.37 8.01
CA ILE A 594 -4.13 1.71 9.06
C ILE A 594 -3.95 0.81 10.28
N TYR A 595 -3.79 -0.51 10.08
CA TYR A 595 -3.61 -1.44 11.20
C TYR A 595 -2.29 -1.22 11.93
N SER A 596 -1.22 -0.92 11.21
CA SER A 596 0.09 -0.60 11.80
C SER A 596 0.04 0.70 12.61
N ARG A 597 -0.63 1.74 12.11
CA ARG A 597 -0.86 2.99 12.83
C ARG A 597 -1.72 2.79 14.09
N PHE A 598 -2.79 2.00 13.98
CA PHE A 598 -3.63 1.62 15.12
C PHE A 598 -2.80 0.87 16.19
N TRP A 599 -2.06 -0.14 15.78
CA TRP A 599 -1.23 -0.96 16.68
C TRP A 599 -0.20 -0.14 17.42
N ASN A 600 0.48 0.75 16.69
CA ASN A 600 1.45 1.68 17.26
C ASN A 600 0.81 2.64 18.28
N LYS A 601 -0.37 3.20 17.98
CA LYS A 601 -1.08 4.10 18.90
C LYS A 601 -1.50 3.38 20.18
N PHE A 602 -1.94 2.13 20.06
CA PHE A 602 -2.24 1.29 21.23
C PHE A 602 -0.99 1.10 22.12
N LEU A 603 0.13 0.75 21.52
CA LEU A 603 1.40 0.59 22.26
C LEU A 603 1.90 1.91 22.84
N TYR A 604 1.70 3.01 22.12
CA TYR A 604 2.04 4.35 22.59
C TYR A 604 1.19 4.76 23.81
N ASP A 605 -0.07 4.42 23.84
CA ASP A 605 -0.97 4.71 24.97
C ASP A 605 -0.48 4.11 26.30
N TYR A 606 0.20 2.97 26.24
CA TYR A 606 0.81 2.30 27.39
C TYR A 606 2.29 2.65 27.61
N GLY A 607 2.88 3.49 26.76
CA GLY A 607 4.28 3.87 26.88
C GLY A 607 5.29 2.79 26.44
N TYR A 608 4.83 1.76 25.71
CA TYR A 608 5.72 0.73 25.16
C TYR A 608 6.56 1.24 23.99
N VAL A 609 6.10 2.28 23.32
CA VAL A 609 6.82 2.96 22.24
C VAL A 609 6.83 4.46 22.47
N CYS A 610 7.87 5.15 21.98
CA CYS A 610 8.09 6.57 22.22
C CYS A 610 7.48 7.50 21.17
N GLU A 611 7.06 6.96 20.02
CA GLU A 611 6.47 7.76 18.94
C GLU A 611 5.00 7.40 18.71
N PRO A 612 4.13 8.39 18.44
CA PRO A 612 2.70 8.16 18.23
C PRO A 612 2.37 7.58 16.84
N GLU A 613 3.32 7.65 15.89
CA GLU A 613 3.20 7.14 14.53
C GLU A 613 4.38 6.25 14.15
N PRO A 614 4.17 5.16 13.39
CA PRO A 614 5.22 4.21 13.06
C PRO A 614 6.16 4.70 11.97
N TYR A 615 5.66 5.46 10.99
CA TYR A 615 6.34 5.80 9.75
C TYR A 615 6.30 7.31 9.51
N LYS A 616 7.48 7.96 9.43
CA LYS A 616 7.58 9.40 9.21
C LYS A 616 7.28 9.76 7.75
N LYS A 617 8.11 9.24 6.84
CA LYS A 617 7.98 9.45 5.39
C LYS A 617 7.60 8.15 4.71
N LEU A 618 6.58 8.19 3.88
CA LEU A 618 6.16 7.09 3.03
C LEU A 618 6.46 7.41 1.57
N PHE A 619 7.10 6.47 0.89
CA PHE A 619 7.31 6.52 -0.55
C PHE A 619 6.67 5.29 -1.21
N ASN A 620 5.82 5.53 -2.20
CA ASN A 620 5.15 4.45 -2.91
C ASN A 620 5.76 4.30 -4.31
N GLN A 621 6.34 3.11 -4.56
CA GLN A 621 6.79 2.76 -5.90
C GLN A 621 5.61 2.37 -6.78
N GLY A 622 5.76 2.60 -8.09
CA GLY A 622 4.88 2.06 -9.11
C GLY A 622 5.12 0.56 -9.34
N MET A 623 4.46 -0.01 -10.32
CA MET A 623 4.61 -1.42 -10.69
C MET A 623 5.44 -1.58 -11.97
N ILE A 624 6.32 -2.56 -11.98
CA ILE A 624 6.88 -3.09 -13.23
C ILE A 624 5.80 -3.99 -13.84
N GLN A 625 5.34 -3.64 -15.04
CA GLN A 625 4.33 -4.38 -15.78
C GLN A 625 5.01 -5.40 -16.71
N GLY A 626 4.32 -6.51 -16.95
CA GLY A 626 4.75 -7.52 -17.91
C GLY A 626 4.17 -7.26 -19.29
N ARG A 627 4.89 -7.66 -20.30
CA ARG A 627 4.37 -7.77 -21.67
C ARG A 627 3.82 -9.18 -21.84
N SER A 628 2.51 -9.33 -21.78
CA SER A 628 1.86 -10.62 -22.04
C SER A 628 1.80 -10.88 -23.54
N ASN A 629 1.95 -12.15 -23.93
CA ASN A 629 1.68 -12.57 -25.31
C ASN A 629 0.43 -13.45 -25.36
N PHE A 630 -0.23 -13.42 -26.51
CA PHE A 630 -1.47 -14.14 -26.73
C PHE A 630 -1.38 -15.01 -27.98
N VAL A 631 -1.95 -16.21 -27.88
CA VAL A 631 -2.33 -17.04 -29.01
C VAL A 631 -3.85 -17.04 -29.16
N TYR A 632 -4.37 -17.19 -30.35
CA TYR A 632 -5.79 -17.07 -30.66
C TYR A 632 -6.35 -18.43 -31.06
N ARG A 633 -7.08 -19.07 -30.16
CA ARG A 633 -7.71 -20.36 -30.36
C ARG A 633 -9.03 -20.19 -31.09
N ILE A 634 -9.22 -20.89 -32.19
CA ILE A 634 -10.51 -20.94 -32.88
C ILE A 634 -11.48 -21.73 -31.96
N LYS A 635 -12.66 -21.13 -31.73
CA LYS A 635 -13.66 -21.65 -30.80
C LYS A 635 -13.98 -23.12 -31.08
N ASP A 636 -14.07 -23.92 -30.00
CA ASP A 636 -14.37 -25.34 -30.01
C ASP A 636 -13.37 -26.21 -30.82
N THR A 637 -12.19 -25.72 -31.11
CA THR A 637 -11.12 -26.48 -31.80
C THR A 637 -9.81 -26.48 -31.02
N ASN A 638 -8.79 -27.21 -31.49
CA ASN A 638 -7.40 -27.09 -31.02
C ASN A 638 -6.51 -26.45 -32.10
N THR A 639 -7.10 -25.56 -32.91
CA THR A 639 -6.41 -24.79 -33.95
C THR A 639 -6.21 -23.37 -33.53
N PHE A 640 -5.01 -22.85 -33.71
CA PHE A 640 -4.57 -21.51 -33.33
C PHE A 640 -4.25 -20.68 -34.56
N VAL A 641 -4.78 -19.47 -34.66
CA VAL A 641 -4.60 -18.58 -35.80
C VAL A 641 -3.70 -17.41 -35.44
N SER A 642 -2.77 -17.07 -36.34
CA SER A 642 -1.83 -15.97 -36.16
C SER A 642 -2.52 -14.61 -36.07
N LEU A 643 -1.92 -13.66 -35.34
CA LEU A 643 -2.49 -12.37 -34.97
C LEU A 643 -3.25 -11.65 -36.10
N ASN A 644 -2.62 -11.48 -37.28
CA ASN A 644 -3.20 -10.66 -38.35
C ASN A 644 -4.30 -11.40 -39.15
N LEU A 645 -4.49 -12.70 -38.91
CA LEU A 645 -5.53 -13.50 -39.55
C LEU A 645 -6.72 -13.79 -38.60
N LYS A 646 -6.63 -13.38 -37.33
CA LYS A 646 -7.60 -13.70 -36.29
C LYS A 646 -9.01 -13.19 -36.56
N ASP A 647 -9.14 -12.05 -37.26
CA ASP A 647 -10.44 -11.41 -37.53
C ASP A 647 -11.28 -12.17 -38.55
N GLU A 648 -10.69 -13.17 -39.22
CA GLU A 648 -11.39 -14.07 -40.15
C GLU A 648 -12.10 -15.26 -39.42
N TYR A 649 -11.87 -15.40 -38.10
CA TYR A 649 -12.33 -16.54 -37.29
C TYR A 649 -12.96 -16.07 -35.98
N ASP A 650 -13.84 -16.88 -35.43
CA ASP A 650 -14.32 -16.72 -34.04
C ASP A 650 -13.26 -17.29 -33.08
N VAL A 651 -12.49 -16.39 -32.44
CA VAL A 651 -11.32 -16.79 -31.65
C VAL A 651 -11.44 -16.38 -30.19
N THR A 652 -10.81 -17.15 -29.31
CA THR A 652 -10.59 -16.83 -27.92
C THR A 652 -9.09 -16.58 -27.69
N PRO A 653 -8.68 -15.40 -27.17
CA PRO A 653 -7.30 -15.15 -26.80
C PRO A 653 -6.92 -15.97 -25.58
N ILE A 654 -5.73 -16.57 -25.61
CA ILE A 654 -5.15 -17.34 -24.51
C ILE A 654 -3.75 -16.81 -24.24
N HIS A 655 -3.47 -16.47 -22.98
CA HIS A 655 -2.13 -16.10 -22.55
C HIS A 655 -1.14 -17.25 -22.80
N VAL A 656 0.02 -16.92 -23.31
CA VAL A 656 1.11 -17.85 -23.56
C VAL A 656 2.37 -17.45 -22.81
N ASP A 657 3.15 -18.44 -22.36
CA ASP A 657 4.39 -18.17 -21.62
C ASP A 657 5.36 -17.35 -22.47
N VAL A 658 5.76 -16.19 -21.95
CA VAL A 658 6.66 -15.27 -22.67
C VAL A 658 8.03 -15.89 -22.97
N ASN A 659 8.42 -16.95 -22.26
CA ASN A 659 9.70 -17.65 -22.48
C ASN A 659 9.70 -18.56 -23.72
N ILE A 660 8.52 -18.81 -24.32
CA ILE A 660 8.39 -19.56 -25.59
C ILE A 660 7.99 -18.66 -26.75
N VAL A 661 8.10 -17.34 -26.57
CA VAL A 661 7.87 -16.32 -27.60
C VAL A 661 9.13 -15.50 -27.78
N SER A 662 9.55 -15.24 -29.02
CA SER A 662 10.71 -14.40 -29.34
C SER A 662 10.31 -13.39 -30.42
N ASN A 663 10.42 -12.08 -30.11
CA ASN A 663 10.01 -11.00 -31.02
C ASN A 663 8.61 -11.25 -31.61
N ASP A 664 7.66 -11.58 -30.73
CA ASP A 664 6.27 -11.94 -31.03
C ASP A 664 6.07 -13.18 -31.89
N VAL A 665 7.11 -13.93 -32.19
CA VAL A 665 7.03 -15.20 -32.91
C VAL A 665 7.00 -16.34 -31.89
N LEU A 666 5.96 -17.18 -31.98
CA LEU A 666 5.78 -18.36 -31.14
C LEU A 666 6.73 -19.49 -31.55
N ASP A 667 7.38 -20.11 -30.57
CA ASP A 667 8.04 -21.40 -30.73
C ASP A 667 6.97 -22.50 -30.61
N ILE A 668 6.54 -23.00 -31.76
CA ILE A 668 5.43 -23.97 -31.89
C ILE A 668 5.74 -25.30 -31.17
N ASP A 669 6.98 -25.76 -31.25
CA ASP A 669 7.34 -27.03 -30.61
C ASP A 669 7.34 -26.91 -29.10
N LYS A 670 7.85 -25.81 -28.56
CA LYS A 670 7.74 -25.54 -27.12
C LYS A 670 6.31 -25.31 -26.68
N PHE A 671 5.46 -24.67 -27.48
CA PHE A 671 4.04 -24.50 -27.16
C PHE A 671 3.30 -25.83 -27.06
N ARG A 672 3.54 -26.76 -27.99
CA ARG A 672 2.98 -28.12 -27.94
C ARG A 672 3.43 -28.88 -26.70
N ALA A 673 4.70 -28.70 -26.31
CA ALA A 673 5.26 -29.34 -25.12
C ALA A 673 4.86 -28.65 -23.80
N TRP A 674 4.36 -27.42 -23.85
CA TRP A 674 4.07 -26.59 -22.67
C TRP A 674 2.92 -27.14 -21.81
N ARG A 675 1.85 -27.65 -22.51
CA ARG A 675 0.70 -28.25 -21.83
C ARG A 675 0.17 -29.46 -22.59
N PRO A 676 -0.28 -30.51 -21.87
CA PRO A 676 -0.82 -31.70 -22.52
C PRO A 676 -1.95 -31.43 -23.52
N GLU A 677 -2.81 -30.45 -23.23
CA GLU A 677 -3.94 -30.05 -24.09
C GLU A 677 -3.50 -29.46 -25.44
N PHE A 678 -2.25 -29.03 -25.57
CA PHE A 678 -1.71 -28.41 -26.78
C PHE A 678 -0.78 -29.35 -27.58
N GLU A 679 -0.58 -30.59 -27.14
CA GLU A 679 0.30 -31.57 -27.82
C GLU A 679 -0.01 -31.71 -29.30
N ASN A 680 -1.30 -31.73 -29.63
CA ASN A 680 -1.78 -31.88 -31.01
C ASN A 680 -2.36 -30.57 -31.59
N ALA A 681 -1.86 -29.41 -31.13
CA ALA A 681 -2.30 -28.13 -31.61
C ALA A 681 -1.93 -27.91 -33.09
N GLU A 682 -2.87 -27.39 -33.88
CA GLU A 682 -2.68 -26.98 -35.26
C GLU A 682 -2.57 -25.46 -35.37
N PHE A 683 -1.88 -24.98 -36.41
CA PHE A 683 -1.56 -23.56 -36.54
C PHE A 683 -1.86 -23.03 -37.94
N ILE A 684 -2.54 -21.90 -38.02
CA ILE A 684 -2.70 -21.11 -39.23
C ILE A 684 -1.66 -19.98 -39.16
N LEU A 685 -0.66 -20.06 -40.04
CA LEU A 685 0.55 -19.25 -40.01
C LEU A 685 0.52 -18.07 -40.97
N GLU A 686 1.30 -17.04 -40.66
CA GLU A 686 1.61 -15.90 -41.54
C GLU A 686 3.04 -16.07 -42.07
N LYS A 687 3.18 -16.26 -43.37
CA LYS A 687 4.51 -16.40 -44.00
C LYS A 687 5.40 -17.44 -43.30
N GLY A 688 4.80 -18.53 -42.88
CA GLY A 688 5.49 -19.65 -42.21
C GLY A 688 5.80 -19.40 -40.72
N LYS A 689 5.28 -18.34 -40.10
CA LYS A 689 5.47 -18.02 -38.67
C LYS A 689 4.14 -17.82 -37.98
N TYR A 690 4.07 -18.12 -36.71
CA TYR A 690 2.96 -17.77 -35.85
C TYR A 690 3.28 -16.47 -35.09
N ILE A 691 2.52 -15.44 -35.35
CA ILE A 691 2.67 -14.12 -34.69
C ILE A 691 1.69 -14.03 -33.53
N CYS A 692 2.18 -13.82 -32.33
CA CYS A 692 1.39 -13.62 -31.12
C CYS A 692 0.87 -12.18 -31.05
N GLY A 693 -0.28 -12.00 -30.42
CA GLY A 693 -0.71 -10.71 -29.92
C GLY A 693 0.05 -10.36 -28.63
N TRP A 694 -0.07 -9.12 -28.17
CA TRP A 694 0.55 -8.68 -26.94
C TRP A 694 -0.26 -7.58 -26.26
N ALA A 695 -0.10 -7.46 -24.96
CA ALA A 695 -0.61 -6.35 -24.15
C ALA A 695 0.30 -6.12 -22.94
N ILE A 696 0.30 -4.88 -22.46
CA ILE A 696 0.98 -4.55 -21.21
C ILE A 696 -0.01 -4.79 -20.06
N GLU A 697 0.35 -5.67 -19.15
CA GLU A 697 -0.49 -6.11 -18.04
C GLU A 697 0.32 -6.19 -16.75
N LYS A 698 -0.37 -6.41 -15.62
CA LYS A 698 0.30 -6.72 -14.36
C LYS A 698 1.18 -7.96 -14.54
N MET A 699 2.44 -7.88 -14.07
CA MET A 699 3.33 -9.04 -14.09
C MET A 699 2.86 -10.07 -13.06
N SER A 700 2.44 -11.23 -13.52
CA SER A 700 1.97 -12.31 -12.65
C SER A 700 2.10 -13.68 -13.31
N LYS A 701 2.13 -14.74 -12.51
CA LYS A 701 2.19 -16.12 -13.01
C LYS A 701 0.97 -16.51 -13.83
N SER A 702 -0.21 -16.03 -13.47
CA SER A 702 -1.46 -16.31 -14.18
C SER A 702 -1.51 -15.71 -15.58
N MET A 703 -0.73 -14.64 -15.81
CA MET A 703 -0.58 -14.00 -17.12
C MET A 703 0.59 -14.54 -17.92
N PHE A 704 1.39 -15.46 -17.37
CA PHE A 704 2.58 -16.07 -17.99
C PHE A 704 3.59 -15.06 -18.54
N ASN A 705 3.66 -13.87 -17.91
CA ASN A 705 4.50 -12.75 -18.32
C ASN A 705 5.61 -12.41 -17.33
N VAL A 706 5.94 -13.34 -16.44
CA VAL A 706 6.95 -13.14 -15.39
C VAL A 706 8.37 -13.22 -15.98
N VAL A 707 9.19 -12.22 -15.64
CA VAL A 707 10.64 -12.24 -15.89
C VAL A 707 11.36 -12.50 -14.56
N ASN A 708 12.19 -13.53 -14.54
CA ASN A 708 12.96 -13.94 -13.34
C ASN A 708 14.21 -13.06 -13.21
N PRO A 709 14.45 -12.41 -12.07
CA PRO A 709 15.64 -11.59 -11.86
C PRO A 709 16.94 -12.41 -11.90
N ASP A 710 16.93 -13.69 -11.57
CA ASP A 710 18.14 -14.53 -11.66
C ASP A 710 18.69 -14.60 -13.09
N VAL A 711 17.81 -14.74 -14.08
CA VAL A 711 18.20 -14.79 -15.50
C VAL A 711 18.86 -13.47 -15.91
N ILE A 712 18.34 -12.36 -15.42
CA ILE A 712 18.92 -11.04 -15.72
C ILE A 712 20.27 -10.87 -15.02
N VAL A 713 20.36 -11.21 -13.74
CA VAL A 713 21.62 -11.14 -12.98
C VAL A 713 22.70 -12.05 -13.57
N GLU A 714 22.35 -13.26 -13.96
CA GLU A 714 23.29 -14.19 -14.58
C GLU A 714 23.82 -13.69 -15.92
N ARG A 715 22.96 -13.07 -16.72
CA ARG A 715 23.32 -12.60 -18.05
C ARG A 715 24.03 -11.25 -18.06
N TYR A 716 23.61 -10.32 -17.21
CA TYR A 716 24.04 -8.90 -17.26
C TYR A 716 24.72 -8.42 -15.98
N GLY A 717 24.53 -9.12 -14.85
CA GLY A 717 25.00 -8.73 -13.52
C GLY A 717 23.96 -7.96 -12.69
N ALA A 718 24.17 -8.00 -11.37
CA ALA A 718 23.29 -7.33 -10.40
C ALA A 718 23.36 -5.81 -10.52
N ASP A 719 24.54 -5.23 -10.70
CA ASP A 719 24.68 -3.78 -10.85
C ASP A 719 23.95 -3.26 -12.10
N THR A 720 23.96 -4.04 -13.19
CA THR A 720 23.21 -3.71 -14.40
C THR A 720 21.70 -3.75 -14.15
N LEU A 721 21.19 -4.76 -13.44
CA LEU A 721 19.78 -4.86 -13.06
C LEU A 721 19.37 -3.65 -12.21
N ARG A 722 20.15 -3.33 -11.17
CA ARG A 722 19.88 -2.21 -10.26
C ARG A 722 19.76 -0.88 -10.99
N LEU A 723 20.75 -0.58 -11.83
CA LEU A 723 20.77 0.64 -12.66
C LEU A 723 19.62 0.67 -13.66
N TYR A 724 19.32 -0.47 -14.29
CA TYR A 724 18.30 -0.54 -15.31
C TYR A 724 16.90 -0.33 -14.76
N GLU A 725 16.56 -0.94 -13.62
CA GLU A 725 15.27 -0.71 -12.96
C GLU A 725 15.07 0.76 -12.58
N MET A 726 16.11 1.44 -12.15
CA MET A 726 16.07 2.86 -11.86
C MET A 726 15.99 3.73 -13.13
N PHE A 727 16.56 3.26 -14.23
CA PHE A 727 16.57 3.99 -15.52
C PHE A 727 15.26 3.91 -16.29
N LEU A 728 14.44 2.88 -16.07
CA LEU A 728 13.17 2.65 -16.78
C LEU A 728 12.18 3.83 -16.69
N GLY A 729 12.27 4.65 -15.67
CA GLY A 729 11.40 5.80 -15.44
C GLY A 729 11.34 6.20 -13.97
N PRO A 730 10.52 7.20 -13.62
CA PRO A 730 10.31 7.59 -12.22
C PRO A 730 9.88 6.38 -11.38
N VAL A 731 10.43 6.27 -10.16
CA VAL A 731 10.18 5.09 -9.29
C VAL A 731 8.70 4.95 -8.95
N GLU A 732 7.99 6.06 -8.76
CA GLU A 732 6.56 6.12 -8.44
C GLU A 732 5.64 5.75 -9.62
N ALA A 733 6.15 5.76 -10.85
CA ALA A 733 5.36 5.46 -12.03
C ALA A 733 5.37 3.97 -12.38
N SER A 734 4.22 3.44 -12.75
CA SER A 734 4.14 2.11 -13.36
C SER A 734 4.71 2.14 -14.78
N LYS A 735 5.45 1.09 -15.15
CA LYS A 735 6.21 1.02 -16.40
C LYS A 735 6.37 -0.41 -16.89
N PRO A 736 6.38 -0.64 -18.22
CA PRO A 736 6.59 -1.96 -18.77
C PRO A 736 8.06 -2.37 -18.65
N TRP A 737 8.30 -3.65 -18.39
CA TRP A 737 9.62 -4.25 -18.51
C TRP A 737 9.95 -4.50 -19.98
N ASP A 738 11.15 -4.07 -20.40
CA ASP A 738 11.72 -4.37 -21.71
C ASP A 738 13.17 -4.84 -21.55
N THR A 739 13.41 -6.14 -21.72
CA THR A 739 14.73 -6.72 -21.60
C THR A 739 15.72 -6.16 -22.62
N ASN A 740 15.25 -5.69 -23.79
CA ASN A 740 16.13 -5.15 -24.84
C ASN A 740 16.81 -3.83 -24.46
N GLY A 741 16.20 -3.05 -23.57
CA GLY A 741 16.74 -1.77 -23.10
C GLY A 741 17.95 -1.88 -22.18
N ILE A 742 18.19 -3.06 -21.57
CA ILE A 742 19.23 -3.27 -20.56
C ILE A 742 20.65 -3.15 -21.09
N ASP A 743 20.87 -3.41 -22.39
CA ASP A 743 22.19 -3.36 -23.02
C ASP A 743 22.86 -1.98 -22.93
N GLY A 744 22.07 -0.91 -22.92
CA GLY A 744 22.58 0.46 -22.76
C GLY A 744 23.28 0.67 -21.42
N VAL A 745 22.67 0.18 -20.35
CA VAL A 745 23.23 0.24 -19.00
C VAL A 745 24.45 -0.66 -18.86
N ASN A 746 24.40 -1.86 -19.40
CA ASN A 746 25.52 -2.78 -19.36
C ASN A 746 26.77 -2.19 -20.09
N ARG A 747 26.55 -1.54 -21.25
CA ARG A 747 27.63 -0.85 -21.98
C ARG A 747 28.20 0.32 -21.18
N PHE A 748 27.38 1.04 -20.41
CA PHE A 748 27.86 2.08 -19.51
C PHE A 748 28.85 1.54 -18.47
N LEU A 749 28.52 0.44 -17.78
CA LEU A 749 29.42 -0.17 -16.80
C LEU A 749 30.72 -0.69 -17.42
N LYS A 750 30.65 -1.32 -18.59
CA LYS A 750 31.84 -1.74 -19.36
C LYS A 750 32.70 -0.54 -19.77
N LYS A 751 32.09 0.57 -20.19
CA LYS A 751 32.79 1.79 -20.51
C LYS A 751 33.54 2.36 -19.31
N LEU A 752 32.85 2.45 -18.15
CA LEU A 752 33.46 2.92 -16.90
C LEU A 752 34.67 2.06 -16.53
N TRP A 753 34.54 0.73 -16.61
CA TRP A 753 35.64 -0.19 -16.37
C TRP A 753 36.83 0.09 -17.30
N ASN A 754 36.59 0.23 -18.59
CA ASN A 754 37.63 0.50 -19.59
C ASN A 754 38.25 1.92 -19.48
N MET A 755 37.60 2.82 -18.76
CA MET A 755 38.22 4.13 -18.44
C MET A 755 39.26 4.01 -17.34
N VAL A 756 39.11 3.03 -16.46
CA VAL A 756 40.04 2.77 -15.33
C VAL A 756 41.20 1.88 -15.77
N PHE A 757 41.00 0.95 -16.69
CA PHE A 757 41.99 -0.04 -17.09
C PHE A 757 42.45 0.16 -18.54
N ASP A 758 43.72 -0.14 -18.77
CA ASP A 758 44.35 -0.35 -20.09
C ASP A 758 44.99 -1.74 -20.10
N GLY A 759 44.34 -2.70 -20.73
CA GLY A 759 44.65 -4.10 -20.54
C GLY A 759 44.48 -4.51 -19.07
N ASP A 760 45.55 -5.04 -18.45
CA ASP A 760 45.52 -5.41 -17.02
C ASP A 760 46.10 -4.32 -16.10
N ALA A 761 46.58 -3.22 -16.66
CA ALA A 761 47.14 -2.10 -15.90
C ALA A 761 46.09 -1.02 -15.56
N VAL A 762 46.22 -0.38 -14.40
CA VAL A 762 45.42 0.78 -14.04
C VAL A 762 45.94 1.98 -14.82
N ARG A 763 45.05 2.61 -15.59
CA ARG A 763 45.34 3.77 -16.41
C ARG A 763 45.37 5.10 -15.63
N LEU A 764 44.69 5.13 -14.47
CA LEU A 764 44.51 6.35 -13.70
C LEU A 764 45.82 6.77 -12.98
N THR A 765 46.06 8.05 -12.93
CA THR A 765 47.28 8.67 -12.37
C THR A 765 46.93 9.73 -11.33
N ASP A 766 47.92 10.19 -10.59
CA ASP A 766 47.80 11.30 -9.64
C ASP A 766 47.85 12.70 -10.32
N GLU A 767 47.70 12.76 -11.64
CA GLU A 767 47.57 13.98 -12.39
C GLU A 767 46.42 14.85 -11.87
N LYS A 768 46.64 16.12 -11.73
CA LYS A 768 45.61 17.08 -11.30
C LYS A 768 44.47 17.14 -12.34
N PRO A 769 43.24 17.14 -11.87
CA PRO A 769 42.09 17.23 -12.78
C PRO A 769 42.07 18.60 -13.50
N THR A 770 41.63 18.59 -14.75
CA THR A 770 41.37 19.82 -15.49
C THR A 770 40.08 20.50 -15.00
N ALA A 771 39.90 21.78 -15.36
CA ALA A 771 38.65 22.48 -15.03
C ALA A 771 37.41 21.79 -15.63
N ASP A 772 37.51 21.21 -16.82
CA ASP A 772 36.43 20.48 -17.47
C ASP A 772 36.12 19.16 -16.77
N ASN A 773 37.14 18.45 -16.27
CA ASN A 773 36.93 17.25 -15.44
C ASN A 773 36.17 17.58 -14.17
N LEU A 774 36.57 18.62 -13.45
CA LEU A 774 35.92 19.10 -12.23
C LEU A 774 34.51 19.56 -12.50
N LYS A 775 34.27 20.29 -13.61
CA LYS A 775 32.93 20.72 -14.01
C LYS A 775 32.00 19.53 -14.25
N SER A 776 32.41 18.53 -15.01
CA SER A 776 31.63 17.32 -15.30
C SER A 776 31.30 16.57 -14.02
N LEU A 777 32.27 16.39 -13.12
CA LEU A 777 32.07 15.72 -11.82
C LEU A 777 31.12 16.48 -10.92
N HIS A 778 31.31 17.81 -10.73
CA HIS A 778 30.46 18.59 -9.83
C HIS A 778 29.06 18.81 -10.35
N LYS A 779 28.82 18.82 -11.67
CA LYS A 779 27.47 18.71 -12.25
C LYS A 779 26.79 17.41 -11.81
N LEU A 780 27.51 16.30 -11.86
CA LEU A 780 27.02 15.00 -11.41
C LEU A 780 26.70 15.00 -9.93
N ILE A 781 27.65 15.42 -9.08
CA ILE A 781 27.45 15.46 -7.61
C ILE A 781 26.22 16.27 -7.27
N LYS A 782 26.08 17.49 -7.81
CA LYS A 782 24.90 18.34 -7.60
C LYS A 782 23.61 17.64 -8.01
N LYS A 783 23.58 17.07 -9.21
CA LYS A 783 22.40 16.42 -9.76
C LYS A 783 22.00 15.20 -8.94
N VAL A 784 22.92 14.29 -8.68
CA VAL A 784 22.63 13.04 -7.98
C VAL A 784 22.23 13.31 -6.51
N THR A 785 22.89 14.25 -5.85
CA THR A 785 22.53 14.63 -4.47
C THR A 785 21.07 15.11 -4.41
N ALA A 786 20.68 16.02 -5.31
CA ALA A 786 19.31 16.51 -5.37
C ALA A 786 18.29 15.40 -5.73
N ASP A 787 18.64 14.55 -6.68
CA ASP A 787 17.78 13.46 -7.14
C ASP A 787 17.54 12.40 -6.07
N VAL A 788 18.57 11.99 -5.33
CA VAL A 788 18.47 10.96 -4.30
C VAL A 788 17.57 11.41 -3.16
N GLU A 789 17.62 12.66 -2.73
CA GLU A 789 16.76 13.18 -1.65
C GLU A 789 15.26 13.12 -2.01
N VAL A 790 14.92 13.10 -3.30
CA VAL A 790 13.53 12.98 -3.80
C VAL A 790 13.25 11.66 -4.52
N LEU A 791 14.18 10.71 -4.47
CA LEU A 791 14.10 9.40 -5.11
C LEU A 791 13.88 9.46 -6.65
N SER A 792 14.43 10.50 -7.31
CA SER A 792 14.36 10.70 -8.78
C SER A 792 15.54 10.01 -9.48
N TYR A 793 15.65 8.70 -9.38
CA TYR A 793 16.82 7.93 -9.77
C TYR A 793 17.02 7.79 -11.29
N ASN A 794 15.96 7.83 -12.08
CA ASN A 794 16.06 7.76 -13.54
C ASN A 794 16.90 8.90 -14.13
N THR A 795 16.79 10.10 -13.55
CA THR A 795 17.60 11.24 -13.95
C THR A 795 19.04 11.13 -13.44
N SER A 796 19.27 10.50 -12.28
CA SER A 796 20.61 10.18 -11.79
C SER A 796 21.35 9.23 -12.71
N VAL A 797 20.72 8.15 -13.15
CA VAL A 797 21.36 7.17 -14.08
C VAL A 797 21.73 7.84 -15.38
N ALA A 798 20.87 8.69 -15.94
CA ALA A 798 21.20 9.50 -17.11
C ALA A 798 22.40 10.44 -16.86
N ALA A 799 22.46 11.07 -15.70
CA ALA A 799 23.56 11.95 -15.30
C ALA A 799 24.89 11.20 -15.20
N PHE A 800 24.91 9.97 -14.67
CA PHE A 800 26.10 9.11 -14.67
C PHE A 800 26.61 8.83 -16.10
N MET A 801 25.71 8.50 -17.01
CA MET A 801 26.06 8.22 -18.40
C MET A 801 26.64 9.46 -19.09
N ILE A 802 26.04 10.63 -18.85
CA ILE A 802 26.53 11.90 -19.38
C ILE A 802 27.93 12.23 -18.85
N CYS A 803 28.13 12.14 -17.54
CA CYS A 803 29.41 12.41 -16.92
C CYS A 803 30.52 11.48 -17.44
N ALA A 804 30.24 10.16 -17.53
CA ALA A 804 31.20 9.21 -18.09
C ALA A 804 31.54 9.51 -19.56
N ASN A 805 30.57 9.95 -20.36
CA ASN A 805 30.81 10.34 -21.74
C ASN A 805 31.67 11.59 -21.84
N GLU A 806 31.42 12.60 -21.01
CA GLU A 806 32.23 13.84 -20.93
C GLU A 806 33.68 13.51 -20.52
N LEU A 807 33.89 12.78 -19.42
CA LEU A 807 35.21 12.40 -18.93
C LEU A 807 35.98 11.54 -19.94
N TYR A 808 35.28 10.65 -20.66
CA TYR A 808 35.88 9.86 -21.73
C TYR A 808 36.35 10.75 -22.89
N SER A 809 35.53 11.68 -23.31
CA SER A 809 35.88 12.64 -24.39
C SER A 809 37.03 13.55 -23.98
N GLN A 810 37.12 13.91 -22.73
CA GLN A 810 38.19 14.71 -22.11
C GLN A 810 39.46 13.90 -21.88
N LYS A 811 39.45 12.57 -22.13
CA LYS A 811 40.55 11.65 -21.85
C LYS A 811 41.04 11.72 -20.38
N CYS A 812 40.09 11.89 -19.46
CA CYS A 812 40.39 12.03 -18.05
C CYS A 812 41.10 10.81 -17.49
N VAL A 813 42.26 10.99 -16.87
CA VAL A 813 43.04 9.96 -16.19
C VAL A 813 43.29 10.29 -14.73
N SER A 814 42.66 11.37 -14.21
CA SER A 814 42.86 11.84 -12.84
C SER A 814 42.16 10.91 -11.85
N LYS A 815 42.96 10.26 -11.00
CA LYS A 815 42.48 9.39 -9.92
C LYS A 815 41.55 10.13 -8.96
N ALA A 816 41.78 11.44 -8.69
CA ALA A 816 40.94 12.26 -7.82
C ALA A 816 39.49 12.34 -8.33
N ILE A 817 39.27 12.47 -9.65
CA ILE A 817 37.94 12.47 -10.25
C ILE A 817 37.22 11.13 -10.06
N PHE A 818 37.92 10.02 -10.32
CA PHE A 818 37.33 8.68 -10.20
C PHE A 818 37.07 8.27 -8.76
N ASN A 819 37.83 8.72 -7.76
CA ASN A 819 37.53 8.50 -6.36
C ASN A 819 36.12 9.02 -6.00
N ASP A 820 35.82 10.25 -6.35
CA ASP A 820 34.52 10.87 -6.05
C ASP A 820 33.40 10.27 -6.90
N LEU A 821 33.67 10.01 -8.18
CA LEU A 821 32.71 9.38 -9.09
C LEU A 821 32.25 8.01 -8.57
N ILE A 822 33.18 7.17 -8.09
CA ILE A 822 32.90 5.85 -7.54
C ILE A 822 32.06 5.95 -6.28
N VAL A 823 32.33 6.90 -5.39
CA VAL A 823 31.52 7.12 -4.18
C VAL A 823 30.09 7.51 -4.53
N VAL A 824 29.92 8.42 -5.50
CA VAL A 824 28.57 8.86 -5.93
C VAL A 824 27.80 7.75 -6.63
N LEU A 825 28.45 6.89 -7.39
CA LEU A 825 27.85 5.76 -8.09
C LEU A 825 27.59 4.55 -7.16
N ALA A 826 28.34 4.40 -6.07
CA ALA A 826 28.28 3.22 -5.20
C ALA A 826 26.88 2.82 -4.72
N PRO A 827 25.97 3.75 -4.35
CA PRO A 827 24.61 3.38 -4.00
C PRO A 827 23.85 2.67 -5.13
N PHE A 828 24.12 3.02 -6.36
CA PHE A 828 23.44 2.47 -7.55
C PHE A 828 24.07 1.17 -8.05
N ALA A 829 25.40 1.08 -8.05
CA ALA A 829 26.18 -0.05 -8.55
C ALA A 829 27.27 -0.45 -7.55
N PRO A 830 26.88 -1.05 -6.41
CA PRO A 830 27.78 -1.25 -5.29
C PRO A 830 28.93 -2.21 -5.57
N HIS A 831 28.74 -3.23 -6.40
CA HIS A 831 29.77 -4.26 -6.62
C HIS A 831 30.94 -3.73 -7.44
N ILE A 832 30.67 -3.10 -8.58
CA ILE A 832 31.74 -2.52 -9.43
C ILE A 832 32.46 -1.39 -8.68
N CYS A 833 31.73 -0.59 -7.91
CA CYS A 833 32.30 0.51 -7.13
C CYS A 833 33.19 0.00 -5.99
N GLU A 834 32.80 -1.09 -5.32
CA GLU A 834 33.64 -1.72 -4.31
C GLU A 834 34.97 -2.23 -4.92
N GLU A 835 34.89 -2.89 -6.08
CA GLU A 835 36.11 -3.36 -6.79
C GLU A 835 37.00 -2.20 -7.19
N LEU A 836 36.45 -1.17 -7.82
CA LEU A 836 37.23 0.00 -8.26
C LEU A 836 37.79 0.79 -7.08
N TRP A 837 37.11 0.86 -5.94
CA TRP A 837 37.59 1.47 -4.72
C TRP A 837 38.90 0.83 -4.23
N HIS A 838 38.96 -0.48 -4.21
CA HIS A 838 40.14 -1.23 -3.84
C HIS A 838 41.25 -1.15 -4.91
N VAL A 839 40.90 -1.19 -6.19
CA VAL A 839 41.84 -0.99 -7.29
C VAL A 839 42.56 0.35 -7.23
N LEU A 840 41.86 1.39 -6.74
CA LEU A 840 42.44 2.73 -6.54
C LEU A 840 43.29 2.85 -5.27
N GLY A 841 43.46 1.74 -4.51
CA GLY A 841 44.34 1.66 -3.35
C GLY A 841 43.71 2.10 -2.03
N HIS A 842 42.37 2.18 -1.95
CA HIS A 842 41.67 2.43 -0.70
C HIS A 842 41.53 1.16 0.12
N GLU A 843 41.58 1.30 1.43
CA GLU A 843 41.27 0.25 2.39
C GLU A 843 39.80 0.31 2.86
N GLY A 844 39.31 -0.78 3.41
CA GLY A 844 37.93 -0.87 3.92
C GLY A 844 36.88 -0.93 2.80
N THR A 845 35.66 -0.54 3.09
CA THR A 845 34.54 -0.55 2.15
C THR A 845 34.23 0.84 1.62
N VAL A 846 33.86 0.93 0.34
CA VAL A 846 33.32 2.19 -0.24
C VAL A 846 32.06 2.66 0.48
N CYS A 847 31.34 1.75 1.15
CA CYS A 847 30.13 2.08 1.93
C CYS A 847 30.41 3.05 3.11
N ASP A 848 31.65 3.10 3.60
CA ASP A 848 32.09 3.97 4.70
C ASP A 848 32.85 5.23 4.22
N ALA A 849 32.94 5.44 2.91
CA ALA A 849 33.46 6.66 2.35
C ALA A 849 32.54 7.85 2.70
N GLN A 850 33.03 9.05 2.50
CA GLN A 850 32.24 10.25 2.67
C GLN A 850 31.66 10.71 1.33
N TRP A 851 30.37 11.04 1.32
CA TRP A 851 29.73 11.65 0.15
C TRP A 851 30.47 12.92 -0.24
N PRO A 852 30.90 13.09 -1.50
CA PRO A 852 31.70 14.23 -1.88
C PRO A 852 30.91 15.53 -1.82
N ALA A 853 31.53 16.57 -1.28
CA ALA A 853 30.94 17.89 -1.19
C ALA A 853 30.88 18.57 -2.57
N PHE A 854 29.73 19.12 -2.88
CA PHE A 854 29.54 19.93 -4.08
C PHE A 854 30.18 21.29 -3.93
N ASN A 855 30.90 21.75 -4.98
CA ASN A 855 31.48 23.08 -5.04
C ASN A 855 31.00 23.81 -6.29
N GLU A 856 30.26 24.89 -6.10
CA GLU A 856 29.66 25.69 -7.19
C GLU A 856 30.68 26.43 -8.03
N GLU A 857 31.89 26.73 -7.50
CA GLU A 857 32.96 27.39 -8.24
C GLU A 857 33.37 26.60 -9.48
N TYR A 858 33.32 25.25 -9.41
CA TYR A 858 33.66 24.40 -10.54
C TYR A 858 32.58 24.37 -11.64
N LEU A 859 31.39 24.89 -11.37
CA LEU A 859 30.30 24.97 -12.36
C LEU A 859 30.33 26.28 -13.16
N LYS A 860 31.11 27.26 -12.72
CA LYS A 860 31.24 28.51 -13.43
C LYS A 860 31.81 28.24 -14.82
N GLU A 861 31.17 28.79 -15.84
CA GLU A 861 31.68 28.70 -17.19
C GLU A 861 32.92 29.57 -17.31
N SER A 862 34.05 28.96 -17.65
CA SER A 862 35.27 29.66 -17.97
C SER A 862 35.24 30.25 -19.36
N ASN A 863 34.44 29.64 -20.26
CA ASN A 863 34.30 30.07 -21.64
C ASN A 863 32.84 30.18 -22.06
N VAL A 864 32.53 31.11 -22.92
CA VAL A 864 31.23 31.27 -23.55
C VAL A 864 31.37 31.03 -25.05
N LYS A 865 30.43 30.24 -25.57
CA LYS A 865 30.34 29.97 -27.00
C LYS A 865 29.55 31.07 -27.73
N TYR A 866 30.23 31.78 -28.60
CA TYR A 866 29.61 32.74 -29.50
C TYR A 866 29.35 32.11 -30.87
N THR A 867 28.11 32.20 -31.34
CA THR A 867 27.82 31.86 -32.75
C THR A 867 28.20 33.04 -33.65
N VAL A 868 29.17 32.84 -34.54
CA VAL A 868 29.57 33.83 -35.52
C VAL A 868 28.70 33.74 -36.75
N MET A 869 28.04 34.85 -37.04
CA MET A 869 27.13 35.03 -38.18
C MET A 869 27.72 35.95 -39.21
N PHE A 870 27.46 35.66 -40.45
CA PHE A 870 27.77 36.57 -41.57
C PHE A 870 26.48 36.98 -42.29
N ASN A 871 26.22 38.30 -42.32
CA ASN A 871 24.99 38.86 -42.88
C ASN A 871 23.74 38.19 -42.34
N GLY A 872 23.69 37.92 -40.98
CA GLY A 872 22.58 37.33 -40.30
C GLY A 872 22.44 35.79 -40.41
N LYS A 873 23.36 35.10 -41.09
CA LYS A 873 23.36 33.64 -41.19
C LYS A 873 24.48 33.02 -40.33
N PRO A 874 24.21 32.07 -39.43
CA PRO A 874 25.21 31.40 -38.63
C PRO A 874 26.21 30.60 -39.50
N ARG A 875 27.52 30.67 -39.14
CA ARG A 875 28.58 30.05 -39.92
C ARG A 875 29.50 29.14 -39.15
N PHE A 876 29.98 29.60 -37.99
CA PHE A 876 30.82 28.83 -37.09
C PHE A 876 30.68 29.36 -35.66
N ASN A 877 31.32 28.70 -34.72
CA ASN A 877 31.32 29.10 -33.31
C ASN A 877 32.76 29.36 -32.87
N ILE A 878 32.94 30.35 -31.99
CA ILE A 878 34.17 30.56 -31.23
C ILE A 878 33.91 30.42 -29.76
N GLU A 879 34.88 29.94 -29.00
CA GLU A 879 34.83 29.89 -27.55
C GLU A 879 35.71 30.99 -26.98
N VAL A 880 35.16 31.79 -26.11
CA VAL A 880 35.81 32.99 -25.57
C VAL A 880 35.68 32.99 -24.05
N ALA A 881 36.72 33.36 -23.33
CA ALA A 881 36.68 33.42 -21.88
C ALA A 881 35.54 34.33 -21.35
N VAL A 882 34.86 33.90 -20.32
CA VAL A 882 33.80 34.72 -19.67
C VAL A 882 34.37 36.05 -19.20
N GLY A 883 33.67 37.11 -19.49
CA GLY A 883 34.14 38.48 -19.14
C GLY A 883 35.10 39.12 -20.16
N THR A 884 35.42 38.42 -21.27
CA THR A 884 36.18 39.04 -22.36
C THR A 884 35.40 40.22 -22.90
N ASP A 885 36.14 41.36 -23.08
CA ASP A 885 35.52 42.56 -23.60
C ASP A 885 35.04 42.41 -25.05
N LYS A 886 34.11 43.27 -25.43
CA LYS A 886 33.46 43.22 -26.71
C LYS A 886 34.43 43.36 -27.90
N ALA A 887 35.49 44.19 -27.74
CA ALA A 887 36.44 44.39 -28.80
C ALA A 887 37.31 43.16 -29.04
N GLU A 888 37.68 42.46 -27.98
CA GLU A 888 38.47 41.23 -28.06
C GLU A 888 37.60 40.08 -28.63
N VAL A 889 36.33 39.97 -28.24
CA VAL A 889 35.41 39.01 -28.87
C VAL A 889 35.26 39.22 -30.36
N GLU A 890 35.14 40.49 -30.77
CA GLU A 890 35.12 40.88 -32.18
C GLU A 890 36.43 40.48 -32.88
N ARG A 891 37.56 40.79 -32.31
CA ARG A 891 38.88 40.44 -32.83
C ARG A 891 39.01 38.92 -33.04
N LEU A 892 38.68 38.14 -32.01
CA LEU A 892 38.74 36.69 -32.07
C LEU A 892 37.83 36.12 -33.14
N ALA A 893 36.62 36.64 -33.28
CA ALA A 893 35.68 36.20 -34.33
C ALA A 893 36.19 36.49 -35.74
N LEU A 894 36.86 37.62 -35.95
CA LEU A 894 37.41 38.02 -37.26
C LEU A 894 38.72 37.32 -37.60
N THR A 895 39.52 36.98 -36.61
CA THR A 895 40.82 36.32 -36.80
C THR A 895 40.74 34.79 -36.78
N ASP A 896 39.60 34.23 -36.51
CA ASP A 896 39.40 32.79 -36.59
C ASP A 896 39.59 32.32 -38.02
N LYS A 897 40.27 31.19 -38.19
CA LYS A 897 40.53 30.59 -39.52
C LYS A 897 39.27 30.31 -40.32
N ALA A 898 38.17 30.02 -39.64
CA ALA A 898 36.90 29.82 -40.32
C ALA A 898 36.28 31.10 -40.88
N ALA A 899 36.68 32.29 -40.38
CA ALA A 899 36.20 33.55 -40.84
C ALA A 899 36.78 33.94 -42.25
N GLU A 900 37.97 33.49 -42.58
CA GLU A 900 38.65 33.80 -43.82
C GLU A 900 37.77 33.50 -45.04
N LYS A 901 37.10 32.37 -45.02
CA LYS A 901 36.17 31.96 -46.12
C LYS A 901 35.01 32.92 -46.28
N TRP A 902 34.54 33.52 -45.25
CA TRP A 902 33.33 34.41 -45.29
C TRP A 902 33.67 35.87 -45.42
N LEU A 903 34.86 36.28 -45.00
CA LEU A 903 35.41 37.60 -45.29
C LEU A 903 35.81 37.76 -46.75
N ALA A 904 36.33 36.72 -47.34
CA ALA A 904 36.77 36.71 -48.74
C ALA A 904 37.65 37.94 -49.13
N GLY A 905 38.55 38.33 -48.22
CA GLY A 905 39.43 39.49 -48.37
C GLY A 905 38.77 40.86 -48.22
N LYS A 906 37.49 40.92 -47.78
CA LYS A 906 36.78 42.17 -47.56
C LYS A 906 36.91 42.66 -46.15
N THR A 907 36.88 43.94 -45.89
CA THR A 907 36.78 44.53 -44.55
C THR A 907 35.32 44.56 -44.12
N PRO A 908 34.99 44.13 -42.91
CA PRO A 908 33.60 44.22 -42.43
C PRO A 908 33.10 45.67 -42.41
N LYS A 909 31.87 45.91 -42.88
CA LYS A 909 31.19 47.18 -42.71
C LYS A 909 30.77 47.47 -41.32
N LYS A 910 30.38 46.41 -40.57
CA LYS A 910 29.94 46.49 -39.18
C LYS A 910 30.04 45.10 -38.51
N VAL A 911 30.47 45.09 -37.28
CA VAL A 911 30.42 43.92 -36.45
C VAL A 911 29.52 44.20 -35.24
N ILE A 912 28.58 43.33 -34.98
CA ILE A 912 27.62 43.45 -33.86
C ILE A 912 27.86 42.26 -32.92
N VAL A 913 28.36 42.54 -31.74
CA VAL A 913 28.55 41.56 -30.68
C VAL A 913 27.41 41.67 -29.69
N VAL A 914 26.62 40.61 -29.58
CA VAL A 914 25.64 40.44 -28.49
C VAL A 914 26.30 39.63 -27.40
N PRO A 915 26.51 40.21 -26.21
CA PRO A 915 27.22 39.54 -25.13
C PRO A 915 26.70 38.14 -24.83
N ASN A 916 27.61 37.17 -24.72
CA ASN A 916 27.36 35.79 -24.39
C ASN A 916 26.41 35.04 -25.38
N LYS A 917 26.25 35.53 -26.60
CA LYS A 917 25.34 34.91 -27.60
C LYS A 917 25.92 34.82 -28.99
N ILE A 918 26.04 35.93 -29.66
CA ILE A 918 26.38 35.96 -31.10
C ILE A 918 27.35 37.10 -31.45
N VAL A 919 28.10 36.86 -32.52
CA VAL A 919 28.81 37.90 -33.26
C VAL A 919 28.27 37.91 -34.67
N ASN A 920 27.67 39.03 -35.12
CA ASN A 920 27.21 39.17 -36.49
C ASN A 920 28.09 40.12 -37.27
N VAL A 921 28.78 39.58 -38.25
CA VAL A 921 29.67 40.31 -39.17
C VAL A 921 28.91 40.67 -40.43
N VAL A 922 28.85 41.97 -40.73
CA VAL A 922 28.22 42.49 -41.99
C VAL A 922 29.35 42.86 -42.96
N VAL A 923 29.41 42.13 -44.04
CA VAL A 923 30.42 42.33 -45.12
C VAL A 923 29.82 42.88 -46.35
#